data_67749f9beeff37e0d77886a64fd6ec04
#
_entry.id   67749f9beeff37e0d77886a64fd6ec04
#
_cell.length_a   1.000
_cell.length_b   1.000
_cell.length_c   1.000
_cell.angle_alpha   90.00
_cell.angle_beta   90.00
_cell.angle_gamma   90.00
#
_symmetry.space_group_name_H-M   'P 1'
#
loop_
_entity.id
_entity.type
_entity.pdbx_description
1 polymer ?
#
loop_
_entity_poly.entity_id
_entity_poly.type
_entity_poly.pdbx_seq_one_letter_code
_entity_poly.pdbx_strand_id
1 'polypeptide(L)'
;MKKIILTTIIAVFTTNLYAQHESAEQETTFSVSPETVHPGDNITITLNPKLSLLNKSDNIKGVMYFWRDYHWEAQDMKLEKTDDGKIRSVVSVPDKTALLAWKYYDRDTVDVGGEEWQYAWFCRNSNGQNMPSANIGWALLRGKNTARWSIPSVQHLTYRRIEPEVVSMWINNELRSNPGELPRVFWFASHIFGNDTAYKAKENLTKNMKLVLDIEKSAHVDERFMLQALDICQNMLHNDSLSQYCIGELNSRYARGEYQRELDIKALFMDKAEDKTKAFEKFMKNYPFDEYKNRFHVDDMFDHWYGNMLRVYVYTPIMKKNSYANLEKAIPVSPISSLATYFWHIVQIPFGRGDVTAEKIYPMAKMIRDAIFNRERTTDELIYSPAEWREKLYSDYRNAWFDYAKILDGVGKKDEAMALTDTLATYFTTKSADFNAFRVELFGKCKRDTEIMPLIKAAVNDNAASPEMLDILKKDYIKTNGSENGFDAYLGSLKSAAELAIAREKALKSMICQPVELFTLETLEGKTIDMNSLKGKTVIIDFWATWCGPCKAAMPGMQMAVDKYKDDKDVVFLFVATMETEKNFRQKIADFIKEKGYNFQVCIDSPTDEGKNEKVYSTYAKQFNTSGIPMKMVIDGNGNARWVSNGYFGSPSALVDELSFIINAIKQENAVTSKNVYFKKDNITYGATLSTQSNAFFPEREEGVPAVVIVSGTNPQDRDGTMAGHKVFKEIAEYMQKLTVPPYPKPCGRLTTNGNRKTTHTSKV
;
A
#
# COMPACT_ATOMS: atom_id res chain seq x y z
N MET A 1 -1.86 -4.89 -52.56
CA MET A 1 -0.55 -4.67 -51.92
C MET A 1 -0.50 -4.90 -50.40
N LYS A 2 -1.59 -5.26 -49.74
CA LYS A 2 -1.60 -5.60 -48.25
C LYS A 2 -1.48 -7.10 -47.96
N LYS A 3 -1.50 -7.98 -48.96
CA LYS A 3 -1.38 -9.45 -48.77
C LYS A 3 0.04 -10.04 -48.93
N ILE A 4 1.00 -9.22 -49.38
CA ILE A 4 2.38 -9.72 -49.66
C ILE A 4 3.33 -9.43 -48.50
N ILE A 5 3.00 -8.50 -47.58
CA ILE A 5 3.86 -8.19 -46.43
C ILE A 5 3.68 -9.20 -45.28
N LEU A 6 2.55 -9.90 -45.22
CA LEU A 6 2.25 -10.84 -44.13
C LEU A 6 2.96 -12.20 -44.30
N THR A 7 3.33 -12.55 -45.53
CA THR A 7 4.00 -13.85 -45.84
C THR A 7 5.52 -13.80 -45.59
N THR A 8 6.11 -12.62 -45.65
CA THR A 8 7.57 -12.47 -45.49
C THR A 8 7.99 -12.38 -44.01
N ILE A 9 7.09 -11.93 -43.10
CA ILE A 9 7.35 -11.87 -41.68
C ILE A 9 7.23 -13.25 -41.01
N ILE A 10 6.39 -14.16 -41.57
CA ILE A 10 6.23 -15.54 -41.07
C ILE A 10 7.46 -16.38 -41.36
N ALA A 11 8.18 -16.10 -42.44
CA ALA A 11 9.40 -16.86 -42.81
C ALA A 11 10.63 -16.47 -41.95
N VAL A 12 10.67 -15.28 -41.38
CA VAL A 12 11.83 -14.82 -40.59
C VAL A 12 11.79 -15.33 -39.15
N PHE A 13 10.58 -15.62 -38.60
CA PHE A 13 10.46 -16.10 -37.22
C PHE A 13 10.59 -17.63 -37.06
N THR A 14 10.36 -18.39 -38.11
CA THR A 14 10.56 -19.84 -38.07
C THR A 14 11.99 -20.26 -38.43
N THR A 15 12.74 -19.39 -39.13
CA THR A 15 14.14 -19.70 -39.54
C THR A 15 15.17 -19.29 -38.50
N ASN A 16 14.87 -18.37 -37.55
CA ASN A 16 15.80 -18.01 -36.48
C ASN A 16 15.84 -19.01 -35.29
N LEU A 17 14.96 -20.02 -35.27
CA LEU A 17 15.03 -21.13 -34.31
C LEU A 17 15.81 -22.34 -34.86
N TYR A 18 16.18 -22.37 -36.18
CA TYR A 18 16.88 -23.48 -36.82
C TYR A 18 18.23 -23.12 -37.46
N ALA A 19 18.66 -21.86 -37.38
CA ALA A 19 19.90 -21.40 -38.03
C ALA A 19 21.03 -21.10 -37.02
N GLN A 20 21.24 -22.00 -36.05
CA GLN A 20 22.44 -21.97 -35.19
C GLN A 20 23.02 -23.39 -35.03
N HIS A 21 23.38 -24.00 -36.14
CA HIS A 21 24.36 -25.08 -36.13
C HIS A 21 25.41 -24.80 -37.20
N GLU A 22 26.53 -24.38 -36.78
CA GLU A 22 27.89 -24.35 -37.30
C GLU A 22 28.54 -22.97 -37.24
N SER A 23 29.04 -22.64 -36.09
CA SER A 23 30.33 -21.93 -35.90
C SER A 23 30.56 -21.65 -34.41
N ALA A 24 31.71 -22.07 -33.88
CA ALA A 24 32.30 -21.78 -32.58
C ALA A 24 31.28 -21.66 -31.41
N GLU A 25 31.37 -22.51 -30.42
CA GLU A 25 30.56 -22.51 -29.20
C GLU A 25 30.38 -21.09 -28.65
N GLN A 26 29.34 -20.42 -29.13
CA GLN A 26 28.93 -19.14 -28.52
C GLN A 26 28.31 -19.51 -27.19
N GLU A 27 28.95 -19.13 -26.08
CA GLU A 27 28.45 -19.39 -24.74
C GLU A 27 27.02 -18.82 -24.63
N THR A 28 26.06 -19.68 -24.36
CA THR A 28 24.65 -19.32 -24.19
C THR A 28 24.39 -18.94 -22.73
N THR A 29 23.46 -18.02 -22.52
CA THR A 29 23.04 -17.62 -21.16
C THR A 29 22.44 -18.79 -20.39
N PHE A 30 21.72 -19.67 -21.07
CA PHE A 30 21.14 -20.88 -20.48
C PHE A 30 21.03 -22.01 -21.50
N SER A 31 20.84 -23.23 -21.00
CA SER A 31 20.47 -24.40 -21.80
C SER A 31 19.47 -25.27 -21.07
N VAL A 32 18.67 -26.03 -21.84
CA VAL A 32 17.70 -27.01 -21.34
C VAL A 32 18.02 -28.38 -21.98
N SER A 33 18.11 -29.41 -21.17
CA SER A 33 18.38 -30.77 -21.64
C SER A 33 17.41 -31.78 -20.98
N PRO A 34 16.72 -32.64 -21.76
CA PRO A 34 16.69 -32.65 -23.22
C PRO A 34 16.04 -31.39 -23.82
N GLU A 35 16.38 -31.07 -25.08
CA GLU A 35 15.78 -29.92 -25.79
C GLU A 35 14.29 -30.15 -26.11
N THR A 36 13.88 -31.38 -26.39
CA THR A 36 12.46 -31.72 -26.50
C THR A 36 11.97 -32.19 -25.15
N VAL A 37 11.04 -31.44 -24.56
CA VAL A 37 10.51 -31.69 -23.23
C VAL A 37 9.09 -32.22 -23.31
N HIS A 38 8.83 -33.30 -22.57
CA HIS A 38 7.50 -33.88 -22.40
C HIS A 38 7.04 -33.79 -20.93
N PRO A 39 5.73 -33.74 -20.68
CA PRO A 39 5.20 -33.95 -19.32
C PRO A 39 5.70 -35.29 -18.76
N GLY A 40 6.13 -35.29 -17.50
CA GLY A 40 6.76 -36.47 -16.87
C GLY A 40 8.28 -36.51 -16.95
N ASP A 41 8.91 -35.73 -17.82
CA ASP A 41 10.36 -35.71 -17.97
C ASP A 41 11.06 -35.09 -16.75
N ASN A 42 12.31 -35.51 -16.53
CA ASN A 42 13.26 -34.77 -15.70
C ASN A 42 14.18 -33.98 -16.64
N ILE A 43 14.13 -32.66 -16.52
CA ILE A 43 14.96 -31.77 -17.33
C ILE A 43 16.08 -31.15 -16.49
N THR A 44 17.20 -30.90 -17.15
CA THR A 44 18.31 -30.15 -16.58
C THR A 44 18.35 -28.77 -17.22
N ILE A 45 18.29 -27.74 -16.39
CA ILE A 45 18.47 -26.33 -16.80
C ILE A 45 19.82 -25.89 -16.28
N THR A 46 20.63 -25.33 -17.18
CA THR A 46 21.95 -24.76 -16.81
C THR A 46 21.95 -23.27 -17.12
N LEU A 47 22.27 -22.43 -16.13
CA LEU A 47 22.45 -21.00 -16.27
C LEU A 47 23.95 -20.68 -16.28
N ASN A 48 24.39 -19.81 -17.19
CA ASN A 48 25.69 -19.14 -17.10
C ASN A 48 25.49 -17.77 -16.45
N PRO A 49 25.76 -17.63 -15.14
CA PRO A 49 25.48 -16.37 -14.44
C PRO A 49 26.31 -15.21 -14.96
N LYS A 50 27.47 -15.44 -15.58
CA LYS A 50 28.31 -14.38 -16.15
C LYS A 50 27.64 -13.63 -17.30
N LEU A 51 26.71 -14.28 -17.99
CA LEU A 51 25.93 -13.72 -19.11
C LEU A 51 24.54 -13.26 -18.72
N SER A 52 24.18 -13.35 -17.43
CA SER A 52 22.86 -12.99 -16.89
C SER A 52 22.91 -11.63 -16.18
N LEU A 53 21.74 -11.08 -15.84
CA LEU A 53 21.61 -9.88 -15.01
C LEU A 53 22.17 -10.09 -13.59
N LEU A 54 22.36 -11.35 -13.19
CA LEU A 54 22.82 -11.75 -11.86
C LEU A 54 24.32 -12.02 -11.78
N ASN A 55 25.12 -11.49 -12.72
CA ASN A 55 26.56 -11.75 -12.83
C ASN A 55 27.41 -11.31 -11.62
N LYS A 56 26.84 -10.49 -10.73
CA LYS A 56 27.47 -10.03 -9.49
C LYS A 56 26.82 -10.59 -8.22
N SER A 57 25.89 -11.54 -8.38
CA SER A 57 25.10 -12.07 -7.27
C SER A 57 25.75 -13.33 -6.71
N ASP A 58 25.88 -13.37 -5.38
CA ASP A 58 26.44 -14.51 -4.67
C ASP A 58 25.37 -15.52 -4.21
N ASN A 59 24.11 -15.11 -4.12
CA ASN A 59 22.99 -15.90 -3.59
C ASN A 59 21.83 -15.96 -4.56
N ILE A 60 22.06 -16.57 -5.73
CA ILE A 60 21.04 -16.72 -6.76
C ILE A 60 20.03 -17.77 -6.32
N LYS A 61 18.74 -17.43 -6.41
CA LYS A 61 17.59 -18.31 -6.22
C LYS A 61 16.86 -18.48 -7.56
N GLY A 62 16.07 -19.55 -7.70
CA GLY A 62 15.29 -19.81 -8.90
C GLY A 62 13.89 -20.31 -8.57
N VAL A 63 12.93 -19.92 -9.41
CA VAL A 63 11.54 -20.41 -9.36
C VAL A 63 11.15 -20.89 -10.74
N MET A 64 10.60 -22.10 -10.79
CA MET A 64 10.00 -22.71 -11.98
C MET A 64 8.49 -22.58 -11.90
N TYR A 65 7.87 -22.18 -13.00
CA TYR A 65 6.43 -22.07 -13.18
C TYR A 65 5.98 -23.05 -14.26
N PHE A 66 4.93 -23.81 -13.98
CA PHE A 66 4.29 -24.78 -14.88
C PHE A 66 2.91 -24.26 -15.26
N TRP A 67 2.68 -24.05 -16.56
CA TRP A 67 1.34 -23.80 -17.08
C TRP A 67 0.68 -25.16 -17.39
N ARG A 68 -0.35 -25.50 -16.61
CA ARG A 68 -1.10 -26.75 -16.74
C ARG A 68 -2.55 -26.57 -16.35
N ASP A 69 -3.47 -27.28 -16.97
CA ASP A 69 -4.91 -27.17 -16.71
C ASP A 69 -5.42 -25.71 -16.63
N TYR A 70 -4.85 -24.82 -17.46
CA TYR A 70 -5.19 -23.38 -17.55
C TYR A 70 -4.89 -22.54 -16.29
N HIS A 71 -3.91 -22.93 -15.50
CA HIS A 71 -3.38 -22.14 -14.39
C HIS A 71 -1.86 -22.32 -14.23
N TRP A 72 -1.24 -21.45 -13.49
CA TRP A 72 0.17 -21.52 -13.13
C TRP A 72 0.38 -22.24 -11.81
N GLU A 73 1.32 -23.14 -11.76
CA GLU A 73 1.84 -23.74 -10.52
C GLU A 73 3.33 -23.47 -10.42
N ALA A 74 3.83 -23.11 -9.24
CA ALA A 74 5.22 -22.75 -9.03
C ALA A 74 5.91 -23.65 -8.01
N GLN A 75 7.20 -23.89 -8.24
CA GLN A 75 8.09 -24.56 -7.29
C GLN A 75 9.44 -23.86 -7.21
N ASP A 76 10.09 -23.96 -6.04
CA ASP A 76 11.45 -23.50 -5.86
C ASP A 76 12.43 -24.42 -6.59
N MET A 77 13.38 -23.85 -7.31
CA MET A 77 14.43 -24.60 -7.99
C MET A 77 15.59 -24.90 -7.02
N LYS A 78 16.03 -26.15 -6.97
CA LYS A 78 17.29 -26.49 -6.30
C LYS A 78 18.45 -26.16 -7.24
N LEU A 79 19.28 -25.22 -6.84
CA LEU A 79 20.39 -24.72 -7.64
C LEU A 79 21.71 -25.28 -7.12
N GLU A 80 22.50 -25.86 -8.03
CA GLU A 80 23.84 -26.41 -7.75
C GLU A 80 24.88 -25.68 -8.59
N LYS A 81 25.95 -25.16 -7.96
CA LYS A 81 27.09 -24.60 -8.68
C LYS A 81 27.94 -25.75 -9.26
N THR A 82 28.29 -25.65 -10.52
CA THR A 82 29.17 -26.58 -11.20
C THR A 82 30.64 -26.07 -11.17
N ASP A 83 31.60 -26.97 -11.43
CA ASP A 83 33.03 -26.66 -11.37
C ASP A 83 33.46 -25.57 -12.40
N ASP A 84 32.74 -25.43 -13.50
CA ASP A 84 32.94 -24.37 -14.51
C ASP A 84 32.26 -23.05 -14.17
N GLY A 85 31.66 -22.96 -12.97
CA GLY A 85 31.01 -21.74 -12.46
C GLY A 85 29.61 -21.48 -12.99
N LYS A 86 29.00 -22.44 -13.67
CA LYS A 86 27.59 -22.40 -14.07
C LYS A 86 26.69 -22.84 -12.89
N ILE A 87 25.40 -22.65 -13.07
CA ILE A 87 24.37 -23.06 -12.11
C ILE A 87 23.45 -24.06 -12.78
N ARG A 88 23.31 -25.23 -12.18
CA ARG A 88 22.47 -26.31 -12.69
C ARG A 88 21.28 -26.54 -11.77
N SER A 89 20.14 -26.86 -12.37
CA SER A 89 18.95 -27.33 -11.68
C SER A 89 18.32 -28.50 -12.42
N VAL A 90 17.91 -29.54 -11.69
CA VAL A 90 17.11 -30.63 -12.22
C VAL A 90 15.68 -30.45 -11.79
N VAL A 91 14.75 -30.43 -12.76
CA VAL A 91 13.33 -30.14 -12.54
C VAL A 91 12.51 -31.29 -13.09
N SER A 92 11.63 -31.86 -12.29
CA SER A 92 10.63 -32.83 -12.77
C SER A 92 9.43 -32.08 -13.32
N VAL A 93 9.08 -32.35 -14.57
CA VAL A 93 7.96 -31.69 -15.27
C VAL A 93 6.66 -32.39 -14.90
N PRO A 94 5.71 -31.76 -14.21
CA PRO A 94 4.44 -32.39 -13.86
C PRO A 94 3.64 -32.83 -15.09
N ASP A 95 2.76 -33.82 -14.90
CA ASP A 95 1.83 -34.27 -15.95
C ASP A 95 0.98 -33.10 -16.45
N LYS A 96 0.60 -33.15 -17.73
CA LYS A 96 -0.19 -32.12 -18.43
C LYS A 96 0.46 -30.74 -18.52
N THR A 97 1.70 -30.55 -18.13
CA THR A 97 2.41 -29.29 -18.31
C THR A 97 2.51 -28.94 -19.78
N ALA A 98 2.05 -27.77 -20.16
CA ALA A 98 2.04 -27.31 -21.55
C ALA A 98 3.15 -26.27 -21.84
N LEU A 99 3.50 -25.47 -20.84
CA LEU A 99 4.53 -24.45 -20.93
C LEU A 99 5.28 -24.37 -19.61
N LEU A 100 6.59 -24.29 -19.71
CA LEU A 100 7.49 -23.94 -18.61
C LEU A 100 7.86 -22.47 -18.70
N ALA A 101 7.96 -21.79 -17.58
CA ALA A 101 8.58 -20.48 -17.48
C ALA A 101 9.35 -20.43 -16.16
N TRP A 102 10.47 -19.71 -16.12
CA TRP A 102 11.22 -19.60 -14.89
C TRP A 102 11.88 -18.24 -14.76
N LYS A 103 12.31 -17.92 -13.53
CA LYS A 103 13.13 -16.77 -13.21
C LYS A 103 14.26 -17.18 -12.31
N TYR A 104 15.33 -16.38 -12.35
CA TYR A 104 16.33 -16.35 -11.30
C TYR A 104 16.30 -14.99 -10.61
N TYR A 105 16.68 -14.93 -9.34
CA TYR A 105 16.69 -13.68 -8.59
C TYR A 105 17.66 -13.69 -7.43
N ASP A 106 18.12 -12.50 -7.06
CA ASP A 106 18.83 -12.22 -5.81
C ASP A 106 18.36 -10.86 -5.32
N ARG A 107 17.75 -10.83 -4.14
CA ARG A 107 17.10 -9.64 -3.57
C ARG A 107 16.12 -9.00 -4.58
N ASP A 108 16.38 -7.72 -4.96
CA ASP A 108 15.52 -6.97 -5.87
C ASP A 108 15.85 -7.18 -7.36
N THR A 109 16.94 -7.88 -7.66
CA THR A 109 17.34 -8.16 -9.04
C THR A 109 16.69 -9.47 -9.51
N VAL A 110 15.88 -9.37 -10.56
CA VAL A 110 15.18 -10.50 -11.18
C VAL A 110 15.58 -10.64 -12.63
N ASP A 111 15.94 -11.84 -13.04
CA ASP A 111 16.29 -12.20 -14.41
C ASP A 111 15.29 -13.23 -14.97
N VAL A 112 14.68 -12.91 -16.11
CA VAL A 112 13.75 -13.76 -16.87
C VAL A 112 14.28 -14.10 -18.26
N GLY A 113 15.58 -13.89 -18.49
CA GLY A 113 16.22 -14.12 -19.81
C GLY A 113 16.00 -12.96 -20.78
N GLY A 114 16.04 -11.72 -20.28
CA GLY A 114 15.92 -10.50 -21.07
C GLY A 114 14.49 -10.05 -21.32
N GLU A 115 14.34 -9.03 -22.17
CA GLU A 115 13.06 -8.34 -22.42
C GLU A 115 11.94 -9.21 -23.01
N GLU A 116 12.30 -10.32 -23.64
CA GLU A 116 11.35 -11.20 -24.33
C GLU A 116 10.95 -12.43 -23.51
N TRP A 117 11.39 -12.50 -22.25
CA TRP A 117 11.20 -13.66 -21.37
C TRP A 117 11.72 -14.96 -22.03
N GLN A 118 13.02 -15.02 -22.29
CA GLN A 118 13.62 -16.18 -22.94
C GLN A 118 13.64 -17.44 -22.06
N TYR A 119 13.51 -17.29 -20.72
CA TYR A 119 13.40 -18.40 -19.80
C TYR A 119 11.98 -19.00 -19.84
N ALA A 120 11.60 -19.51 -21.00
CA ALA A 120 10.36 -20.23 -21.22
C ALA A 120 10.54 -21.35 -22.24
N TRP A 121 9.81 -22.47 -22.06
CA TRP A 121 9.95 -23.65 -22.89
C TRP A 121 8.63 -24.37 -23.11
N PHE A 122 8.28 -24.67 -24.37
CA PHE A 122 7.07 -25.39 -24.71
C PHE A 122 7.24 -26.88 -24.48
N CYS A 123 6.30 -27.54 -23.80
CA CYS A 123 6.23 -28.97 -23.72
C CYS A 123 5.56 -29.57 -24.98
N ARG A 124 6.01 -30.76 -25.39
CA ARG A 124 5.55 -31.46 -26.58
C ARG A 124 4.73 -32.70 -26.22
N ASN A 125 3.77 -33.03 -27.07
CA ASN A 125 3.08 -34.30 -27.01
C ASN A 125 3.91 -35.38 -27.75
N SER A 126 3.45 -36.61 -27.73
CA SER A 126 4.11 -37.75 -28.40
C SER A 126 4.28 -37.58 -29.92
N ASN A 127 3.54 -36.69 -30.56
CA ASN A 127 3.61 -36.38 -31.99
C ASN A 127 4.54 -35.18 -32.28
N GLY A 128 5.25 -34.67 -31.27
CA GLY A 128 6.15 -33.51 -31.41
C GLY A 128 5.44 -32.14 -31.51
N GLN A 129 4.11 -32.09 -31.33
CA GLN A 129 3.33 -30.85 -31.33
C GLN A 129 3.32 -30.26 -29.94
N ASN A 130 3.04 -28.95 -29.83
CA ASN A 130 2.82 -28.32 -28.55
C ASN A 130 1.69 -28.99 -27.75
N MET A 131 1.87 -29.16 -26.46
CA MET A 131 0.80 -29.61 -25.58
C MET A 131 -0.41 -28.66 -25.66
N PRO A 132 -1.66 -29.18 -25.50
CA PRO A 132 -2.85 -28.36 -25.42
C PRO A 132 -2.69 -27.26 -24.35
N SER A 133 -3.17 -26.05 -24.63
CA SER A 133 -3.07 -24.83 -23.84
C SER A 133 -1.70 -24.12 -23.85
N ALA A 134 -0.67 -24.67 -24.46
CA ALA A 134 0.67 -24.08 -24.48
C ALA A 134 0.70 -22.67 -25.10
N ASN A 135 0.02 -22.50 -26.25
CA ASN A 135 0.00 -21.22 -26.95
C ASN A 135 -0.78 -20.15 -26.18
N ILE A 136 -1.86 -20.55 -25.49
CA ILE A 136 -2.60 -19.60 -24.65
C ILE A 136 -1.81 -19.24 -23.40
N GLY A 137 -1.13 -20.18 -22.75
CA GLY A 137 -0.24 -19.89 -21.62
C GLY A 137 0.82 -18.86 -21.98
N TRP A 138 1.45 -19.02 -23.17
CA TRP A 138 2.42 -18.05 -23.68
C TRP A 138 1.83 -16.69 -23.97
N ALA A 139 0.64 -16.64 -24.58
CA ALA A 139 -0.07 -15.38 -24.84
C ALA A 139 -0.44 -14.64 -23.56
N LEU A 140 -0.93 -15.37 -22.54
CA LEU A 140 -1.31 -14.82 -21.25
C LEU A 140 -0.10 -14.32 -20.44
N LEU A 141 1.03 -15.03 -20.50
CA LEU A 141 2.25 -14.62 -19.85
C LEU A 141 2.73 -13.26 -20.33
N ARG A 142 2.68 -13.00 -21.64
CA ARG A 142 3.31 -11.84 -22.28
C ARG A 142 2.36 -10.73 -22.73
N GLY A 143 1.06 -10.96 -22.76
CA GLY A 143 0.09 -9.99 -23.28
C GLY A 143 -0.01 -8.72 -22.44
N LYS A 144 -0.24 -7.57 -23.09
CA LYS A 144 -0.46 -6.28 -22.41
C LYS A 144 -1.70 -6.29 -21.52
N ASN A 145 -2.78 -6.91 -21.97
CA ASN A 145 -4.08 -6.91 -21.31
C ASN A 145 -4.36 -8.20 -20.55
N THR A 146 -3.32 -8.98 -20.24
CA THR A 146 -3.44 -10.32 -19.65
C THR A 146 -2.82 -10.42 -18.27
N ALA A 147 -2.49 -9.28 -17.63
CA ALA A 147 -1.77 -9.21 -16.35
C ALA A 147 -2.40 -10.07 -15.24
N ARG A 148 -3.74 -10.16 -15.19
CA ARG A 148 -4.47 -10.97 -14.19
C ARG A 148 -4.19 -12.48 -14.27
N TRP A 149 -3.70 -12.96 -15.42
CA TRP A 149 -3.35 -14.37 -15.64
C TRP A 149 -1.85 -14.60 -15.82
N SER A 150 -1.05 -13.54 -15.71
CA SER A 150 0.41 -13.60 -15.74
C SER A 150 0.97 -13.83 -14.34
N ILE A 151 2.25 -14.13 -14.25
CA ILE A 151 2.93 -14.41 -12.99
C ILE A 151 3.08 -13.10 -12.18
N PRO A 152 2.49 -12.98 -10.97
CA PRO A 152 2.43 -11.72 -10.23
C PRO A 152 3.82 -11.20 -9.81
N SER A 153 4.71 -12.08 -9.41
CA SER A 153 6.03 -11.73 -8.88
C SER A 153 6.98 -11.05 -9.88
N VAL A 154 6.59 -10.99 -11.16
CA VAL A 154 7.38 -10.38 -12.23
C VAL A 154 6.63 -9.29 -13.00
N GLN A 155 5.42 -8.95 -12.58
CA GLN A 155 4.61 -7.91 -13.26
C GLN A 155 5.24 -6.51 -13.23
N HIS A 156 6.10 -6.24 -12.25
CA HIS A 156 6.84 -4.99 -12.12
C HIS A 156 8.04 -4.87 -13.07
N LEU A 157 8.45 -5.98 -13.71
CA LEU A 157 9.58 -5.97 -14.63
C LEU A 157 9.21 -5.31 -15.95
N THR A 158 10.12 -4.51 -16.48
CA THR A 158 10.04 -3.95 -17.83
C THR A 158 10.47 -4.99 -18.86
N TYR A 159 9.62 -5.94 -19.15
CA TYR A 159 9.81 -6.82 -20.31
C TYR A 159 8.83 -6.44 -21.42
N ARG A 160 9.22 -6.76 -22.66
CA ARG A 160 8.44 -6.43 -23.84
C ARG A 160 7.12 -7.22 -23.85
N ARG A 161 6.03 -6.50 -23.65
CA ARG A 161 4.70 -7.08 -23.75
C ARG A 161 4.24 -7.14 -25.20
N ILE A 162 3.58 -8.24 -25.59
CA ILE A 162 3.01 -8.40 -26.93
C ILE A 162 1.65 -7.70 -27.05
N GLU A 163 1.41 -7.15 -28.25
CA GLU A 163 0.17 -6.44 -28.54
C GLU A 163 -1.03 -7.40 -28.61
N PRO A 164 -2.27 -6.90 -28.43
CA PRO A 164 -3.48 -7.73 -28.48
C PRO A 164 -3.65 -8.54 -29.76
N GLU A 165 -3.20 -8.03 -30.90
CA GLU A 165 -3.24 -8.71 -32.19
C GLU A 165 -2.35 -9.97 -32.18
N VAL A 166 -1.19 -9.88 -31.53
CA VAL A 166 -0.28 -11.05 -31.37
C VAL A 166 -0.86 -12.04 -30.38
N VAL A 167 -1.49 -11.57 -29.30
CA VAL A 167 -2.25 -12.45 -28.38
C VAL A 167 -3.34 -13.19 -29.13
N SER A 168 -4.13 -12.51 -29.98
CA SER A 168 -5.16 -13.12 -30.82
C SER A 168 -4.57 -14.17 -31.77
N MET A 169 -3.39 -13.93 -32.36
CA MET A 169 -2.70 -14.89 -33.20
C MET A 169 -2.37 -16.18 -32.42
N TRP A 170 -1.83 -16.09 -31.22
CA TRP A 170 -1.51 -17.24 -30.38
C TRP A 170 -2.76 -18.03 -29.96
N ILE A 171 -3.86 -17.35 -29.61
CA ILE A 171 -5.15 -17.97 -29.32
C ILE A 171 -5.68 -18.74 -30.55
N ASN A 172 -5.60 -18.14 -31.74
CA ASN A 172 -6.00 -18.82 -33.00
C ASN A 172 -5.11 -20.02 -33.31
N ASN A 173 -3.81 -19.96 -33.04
CA ASN A 173 -2.92 -21.08 -33.18
C ASN A 173 -3.27 -22.23 -32.22
N GLU A 174 -3.63 -21.92 -30.99
CA GLU A 174 -4.15 -22.90 -30.03
C GLU A 174 -5.36 -23.65 -30.60
N LEU A 175 -6.37 -22.91 -31.06
CA LEU A 175 -7.62 -23.47 -31.57
C LEU A 175 -7.46 -24.25 -32.89
N ARG A 176 -6.47 -23.88 -33.71
CA ARG A 176 -6.14 -24.66 -34.91
C ARG A 176 -5.49 -26.01 -34.60
N SER A 177 -4.60 -26.01 -33.61
CA SER A 177 -3.87 -27.22 -33.20
C SER A 177 -4.73 -28.09 -32.28
N ASN A 178 -5.55 -27.50 -31.45
CA ASN A 178 -6.35 -28.17 -30.41
C ASN A 178 -7.81 -27.66 -30.42
N PRO A 179 -8.60 -27.97 -31.45
CA PRO A 179 -9.97 -27.43 -31.58
C PRO A 179 -10.92 -27.81 -30.43
N GLY A 180 -10.64 -28.94 -29.76
CA GLY A 180 -11.38 -29.38 -28.58
C GLY A 180 -11.25 -28.45 -27.35
N GLU A 181 -10.21 -27.59 -27.34
CA GLU A 181 -10.00 -26.64 -26.27
C GLU A 181 -10.84 -25.35 -26.41
N LEU A 182 -11.63 -25.22 -27.48
CA LEU A 182 -12.45 -24.01 -27.73
C LEU A 182 -13.27 -23.56 -26.52
N PRO A 183 -13.99 -24.42 -25.79
CA PRO A 183 -14.80 -23.98 -24.65
C PRO A 183 -13.96 -23.28 -23.55
N ARG A 184 -12.77 -23.81 -23.25
CA ARG A 184 -11.88 -23.26 -22.22
C ARG A 184 -11.17 -22.00 -22.68
N VAL A 185 -10.67 -21.99 -23.91
CA VAL A 185 -9.98 -20.83 -24.52
C VAL A 185 -10.94 -19.66 -24.72
N PHE A 186 -12.22 -19.95 -24.97
CA PHE A 186 -13.24 -18.92 -25.24
C PHE A 186 -13.46 -17.96 -24.07
N TRP A 187 -13.40 -18.44 -22.85
CA TRP A 187 -13.53 -17.58 -21.67
C TRP A 187 -12.39 -16.56 -21.59
N PHE A 188 -11.13 -16.98 -21.78
CA PHE A 188 -10.00 -16.07 -21.82
C PHE A 188 -10.12 -15.06 -22.97
N ALA A 189 -10.43 -15.53 -24.18
CA ALA A 189 -10.61 -14.66 -25.34
C ALA A 189 -11.72 -13.60 -25.11
N SER A 190 -12.82 -14.01 -24.49
CA SER A 190 -13.93 -13.10 -24.16
C SER A 190 -13.51 -11.99 -23.21
N HIS A 191 -12.75 -12.30 -22.17
CA HIS A 191 -12.27 -11.31 -21.20
C HIS A 191 -11.16 -10.41 -21.75
N ILE A 192 -10.35 -10.91 -22.69
CA ILE A 192 -9.28 -10.12 -23.31
C ILE A 192 -9.85 -9.14 -24.35
N PHE A 193 -10.81 -9.59 -25.15
CA PHE A 193 -11.30 -8.86 -26.34
C PHE A 193 -12.76 -8.43 -26.25
N GLY A 194 -13.54 -8.86 -25.25
CA GLY A 194 -14.99 -8.70 -25.20
C GLY A 194 -15.47 -7.26 -25.16
N ASN A 195 -14.65 -6.33 -24.68
CA ASN A 195 -14.96 -4.90 -24.61
C ASN A 195 -14.32 -4.08 -25.74
N ASP A 196 -13.66 -4.72 -26.70
CA ASP A 196 -12.99 -4.03 -27.79
C ASP A 196 -13.98 -3.65 -28.89
N THR A 197 -14.22 -2.35 -29.04
CA THR A 197 -15.14 -1.78 -30.05
C THR A 197 -14.64 -1.99 -31.47
N ALA A 198 -13.33 -2.11 -31.69
CA ALA A 198 -12.74 -2.32 -33.01
C ALA A 198 -13.11 -3.67 -33.62
N TYR A 199 -13.41 -4.67 -32.80
CA TYR A 199 -13.78 -6.02 -33.24
C TYR A 199 -15.28 -6.27 -33.30
N LYS A 200 -16.15 -5.26 -33.16
CA LYS A 200 -17.60 -5.47 -32.95
C LYS A 200 -17.88 -6.52 -31.89
N ALA A 201 -17.18 -6.41 -30.78
CA ALA A 201 -16.98 -7.47 -29.81
C ALA A 201 -18.27 -8.08 -29.30
N LYS A 202 -19.29 -7.26 -28.97
CA LYS A 202 -20.54 -7.77 -28.38
C LYS A 202 -21.35 -8.63 -29.36
N GLU A 203 -21.44 -8.24 -30.64
CA GLU A 203 -22.18 -9.03 -31.65
C GLU A 203 -21.49 -10.36 -31.94
N ASN A 204 -20.17 -10.31 -32.15
CA ASN A 204 -19.35 -11.50 -32.40
C ASN A 204 -19.32 -12.41 -31.17
N LEU A 205 -19.23 -11.85 -29.96
CA LEU A 205 -19.26 -12.59 -28.72
C LEU A 205 -20.59 -13.35 -28.54
N THR A 206 -21.73 -12.70 -28.82
CA THR A 206 -23.05 -13.34 -28.76
C THR A 206 -23.16 -14.49 -29.75
N LYS A 207 -22.70 -14.29 -30.99
CA LYS A 207 -22.72 -15.33 -32.02
C LYS A 207 -21.84 -16.52 -31.64
N ASN A 208 -20.62 -16.25 -31.21
CA ASN A 208 -19.67 -17.28 -30.81
C ASN A 208 -20.13 -18.01 -29.55
N MET A 209 -20.76 -17.31 -28.59
CA MET A 209 -21.30 -17.94 -27.39
C MET A 209 -22.37 -18.98 -27.72
N LYS A 210 -23.29 -18.67 -28.67
CA LYS A 210 -24.26 -19.65 -29.15
C LYS A 210 -23.59 -20.89 -29.74
N LEU A 211 -22.57 -20.71 -30.60
CA LEU A 211 -21.82 -21.82 -31.19
C LEU A 211 -21.13 -22.67 -30.10
N VAL A 212 -20.51 -22.05 -29.12
CA VAL A 212 -19.81 -22.74 -28.02
C VAL A 212 -20.81 -23.53 -27.16
N LEU A 213 -21.99 -23.00 -26.88
CA LEU A 213 -23.06 -23.72 -26.18
C LEU A 213 -23.64 -24.87 -27.01
N ASP A 214 -23.71 -24.76 -28.34
CA ASP A 214 -24.14 -25.87 -29.21
C ASP A 214 -23.11 -27.03 -29.25
N ILE A 215 -21.82 -26.69 -29.16
CA ILE A 215 -20.74 -27.69 -29.01
C ILE A 215 -20.86 -28.37 -27.63
N GLU A 216 -21.13 -27.62 -26.57
CA GLU A 216 -21.32 -28.14 -25.22
C GLU A 216 -22.41 -29.21 -25.15
N LYS A 217 -23.54 -29.00 -25.80
CA LYS A 217 -24.66 -29.97 -25.85
C LYS A 217 -24.25 -31.36 -26.34
N SER A 218 -23.27 -31.40 -27.20
CA SER A 218 -22.76 -32.70 -27.78
C SER A 218 -21.59 -33.26 -26.96
N ALA A 219 -20.78 -32.42 -26.33
CA ALA A 219 -19.54 -32.81 -25.67
C ALA A 219 -19.64 -32.99 -24.15
N HIS A 220 -20.75 -32.57 -23.54
CA HIS A 220 -20.97 -32.61 -22.09
C HIS A 220 -19.77 -32.07 -21.27
N VAL A 221 -19.43 -30.81 -21.52
CA VAL A 221 -18.30 -30.15 -20.86
C VAL A 221 -18.54 -30.02 -19.35
N ASP A 222 -17.51 -29.80 -18.57
CA ASP A 222 -17.55 -29.78 -17.11
C ASP A 222 -18.34 -28.56 -16.52
N GLU A 223 -18.56 -28.59 -15.21
CA GLU A 223 -19.27 -27.53 -14.49
C GLU A 223 -18.56 -26.17 -14.65
N ARG A 224 -17.23 -26.16 -14.60
CA ARG A 224 -16.43 -24.91 -14.71
C ARG A 224 -16.70 -24.19 -16.03
N PHE A 225 -16.82 -24.94 -17.14
CA PHE A 225 -17.16 -24.33 -18.41
C PHE A 225 -18.56 -23.70 -18.38
N MET A 226 -19.56 -24.36 -17.79
CA MET A 226 -20.91 -23.80 -17.70
C MET A 226 -20.98 -22.56 -16.81
N LEU A 227 -20.20 -22.52 -15.73
CA LEU A 227 -20.04 -21.33 -14.88
C LEU A 227 -19.39 -20.19 -15.66
N GLN A 228 -18.33 -20.46 -16.42
CA GLN A 228 -17.66 -19.48 -17.26
C GLN A 228 -18.57 -18.98 -18.39
N ALA A 229 -19.40 -19.86 -18.97
CA ALA A 229 -20.41 -19.49 -19.96
C ALA A 229 -21.49 -18.57 -19.33
N LEU A 230 -21.92 -18.89 -18.14
CA LEU A 230 -22.87 -18.07 -17.39
C LEU A 230 -22.30 -16.69 -17.08
N ASP A 231 -21.05 -16.61 -16.62
CA ASP A 231 -20.32 -15.36 -16.40
C ASP A 231 -20.34 -14.46 -17.65
N ILE A 232 -19.97 -15.00 -18.82
CA ILE A 232 -20.03 -14.26 -20.08
C ILE A 232 -21.45 -13.79 -20.40
N CYS A 233 -22.44 -14.67 -20.26
CA CYS A 233 -23.82 -14.35 -20.60
C CYS A 233 -24.43 -13.28 -19.68
N GLN A 234 -24.16 -13.34 -18.38
CA GLN A 234 -24.68 -12.40 -17.38
C GLN A 234 -23.89 -11.10 -17.35
N ASN A 235 -22.57 -11.19 -17.19
CA ASN A 235 -21.74 -10.04 -16.81
C ASN A 235 -21.19 -9.28 -18.03
N MET A 236 -21.05 -9.94 -19.18
CA MET A 236 -20.53 -9.30 -20.40
C MET A 236 -21.60 -9.03 -21.45
N LEU A 237 -22.46 -10.02 -21.74
CA LEU A 237 -23.48 -9.91 -22.77
C LEU A 237 -24.79 -9.29 -22.26
N HIS A 238 -25.07 -9.44 -20.96
CA HIS A 238 -26.37 -9.12 -20.35
C HIS A 238 -27.52 -9.77 -21.14
N ASN A 239 -27.38 -11.07 -21.45
CA ASN A 239 -28.31 -11.84 -22.26
C ASN A 239 -29.09 -12.84 -21.41
N ASP A 240 -30.31 -12.47 -21.01
CA ASP A 240 -31.12 -13.29 -20.12
C ASP A 240 -31.44 -14.68 -20.70
N SER A 241 -31.70 -14.78 -22.00
CA SER A 241 -32.04 -16.05 -22.62
C SER A 241 -30.92 -17.08 -22.57
N LEU A 242 -29.67 -16.65 -22.88
CA LEU A 242 -28.48 -17.50 -22.79
C LEU A 242 -28.13 -17.79 -21.32
N SER A 243 -28.30 -16.83 -20.44
CA SER A 243 -28.11 -17.02 -19.01
C SER A 243 -29.05 -18.08 -18.44
N GLN A 244 -30.35 -18.00 -18.79
CA GLN A 244 -31.33 -18.98 -18.34
C GLN A 244 -31.05 -20.40 -18.89
N TYR A 245 -30.53 -20.51 -20.12
CA TYR A 245 -30.05 -21.78 -20.62
C TYR A 245 -28.94 -22.35 -19.74
N CYS A 246 -27.87 -21.55 -19.48
CA CYS A 246 -26.76 -22.00 -18.64
C CYS A 246 -27.21 -22.39 -17.23
N ILE A 247 -28.11 -21.61 -16.63
CA ILE A 247 -28.70 -21.88 -15.31
C ILE A 247 -29.51 -23.20 -15.33
N GLY A 248 -30.26 -23.44 -16.38
CA GLY A 248 -31.02 -24.69 -16.55
C GLY A 248 -30.10 -25.92 -16.58
N GLU A 249 -29.02 -25.85 -17.34
CA GLU A 249 -28.01 -26.92 -17.41
C GLU A 249 -27.29 -27.12 -16.07
N LEU A 250 -26.86 -26.03 -15.41
CA LEU A 250 -26.21 -26.09 -14.09
C LEU A 250 -27.14 -26.75 -13.05
N ASN A 251 -28.39 -26.34 -12.98
CA ASN A 251 -29.35 -26.90 -12.02
C ASN A 251 -29.71 -28.37 -12.30
N SER A 252 -29.78 -28.76 -13.57
CA SER A 252 -30.15 -30.14 -13.95
C SER A 252 -28.97 -31.12 -13.74
N ARG A 253 -27.74 -30.69 -14.02
CA ARG A 253 -26.55 -31.55 -14.00
C ARG A 253 -25.76 -31.45 -12.70
N TYR A 254 -25.81 -30.30 -12.02
CA TYR A 254 -24.98 -29.98 -10.85
C TYR A 254 -25.84 -29.41 -9.71
N ALA A 255 -26.85 -30.15 -9.27
CA ALA A 255 -27.80 -29.71 -8.21
C ALA A 255 -27.11 -29.31 -6.87
N ARG A 256 -25.89 -29.76 -6.62
CA ARG A 256 -25.02 -29.36 -5.50
C ARG A 256 -23.72 -28.74 -6.02
N GLY A 257 -23.79 -28.12 -7.18
CA GLY A 257 -22.66 -27.43 -7.80
C GLY A 257 -22.38 -26.06 -7.20
N GLU A 258 -21.40 -25.38 -7.78
CA GLU A 258 -20.96 -24.07 -7.33
C GLU A 258 -22.05 -23.00 -7.48
N TYR A 259 -22.80 -23.02 -8.58
CA TYR A 259 -23.89 -22.07 -8.79
C TYR A 259 -24.94 -22.11 -7.67
N GLN A 260 -25.37 -23.31 -7.26
CA GLN A 260 -26.32 -23.45 -6.15
C GLN A 260 -25.69 -23.02 -4.81
N ARG A 261 -24.40 -23.28 -4.61
CA ARG A 261 -23.65 -22.83 -3.44
C ARG A 261 -23.62 -21.31 -3.32
N GLU A 262 -23.39 -20.60 -4.44
CA GLU A 262 -23.45 -19.13 -4.49
C GLU A 262 -24.83 -18.59 -4.14
N LEU A 263 -25.90 -19.19 -4.65
CA LEU A 263 -27.27 -18.81 -4.33
C LEU A 263 -27.59 -19.06 -2.85
N ASP A 264 -27.17 -20.20 -2.30
CA ASP A 264 -27.46 -20.58 -0.92
C ASP A 264 -26.72 -19.65 0.08
N ILE A 265 -25.46 -19.30 -0.17
CA ILE A 265 -24.72 -18.38 0.71
C ILE A 265 -25.27 -16.95 0.63
N LYS A 266 -25.67 -16.50 -0.56
CA LYS A 266 -26.32 -15.21 -0.76
C LYS A 266 -27.64 -15.13 -0.01
N ALA A 267 -28.49 -16.15 -0.15
CA ALA A 267 -29.76 -16.23 0.55
C ALA A 267 -29.57 -16.21 2.08
N LEU A 268 -28.58 -16.96 2.58
CA LEU A 268 -28.23 -16.99 4.00
C LEU A 268 -27.68 -15.65 4.49
N PHE A 269 -26.86 -14.96 3.69
CA PHE A 269 -26.35 -13.63 4.02
C PHE A 269 -27.50 -12.60 4.10
N MET A 270 -28.43 -12.64 3.17
CA MET A 270 -29.57 -11.71 3.08
C MET A 270 -30.70 -12.02 4.08
N ASP A 271 -30.73 -13.20 4.70
CA ASP A 271 -31.69 -13.56 5.73
C ASP A 271 -31.61 -12.57 6.90
N LYS A 272 -32.77 -12.21 7.48
CA LYS A 272 -32.89 -11.26 8.60
C LYS A 272 -32.88 -11.93 9.98
N ALA A 273 -32.71 -13.24 10.06
CA ALA A 273 -32.65 -13.96 11.32
C ALA A 273 -31.46 -13.46 12.17
N GLU A 274 -31.69 -13.24 13.47
CA GLU A 274 -30.64 -12.78 14.41
C GLU A 274 -29.55 -13.84 14.63
N ASP A 275 -29.89 -15.13 14.61
CA ASP A 275 -28.94 -16.23 14.79
C ASP A 275 -28.91 -17.14 13.57
N LYS A 276 -27.89 -17.02 12.77
CA LYS A 276 -27.66 -17.79 11.54
C LYS A 276 -26.71 -18.99 11.78
N THR A 277 -26.29 -19.24 13.01
CA THR A 277 -25.26 -20.25 13.34
C THR A 277 -25.60 -21.64 12.79
N LYS A 278 -26.80 -22.14 13.11
CA LYS A 278 -27.24 -23.48 12.66
C LYS A 278 -27.43 -23.58 11.14
N ALA A 279 -27.93 -22.51 10.52
CA ALA A 279 -28.11 -22.47 9.08
C ALA A 279 -26.76 -22.46 8.34
N PHE A 280 -25.78 -21.74 8.88
CA PHE A 280 -24.44 -21.74 8.33
C PHE A 280 -23.69 -23.07 8.56
N GLU A 281 -23.88 -23.73 9.72
CA GLU A 281 -23.35 -25.09 9.93
C GLU A 281 -23.93 -26.09 8.91
N LYS A 282 -25.22 -25.98 8.60
CA LYS A 282 -25.85 -26.79 7.54
C LYS A 282 -25.26 -26.47 6.17
N PHE A 283 -25.00 -25.19 5.87
CA PHE A 283 -24.34 -24.77 4.63
C PHE A 283 -22.93 -25.39 4.52
N MET A 284 -22.09 -25.26 5.54
CA MET A 284 -20.75 -25.85 5.55
C MET A 284 -20.75 -27.38 5.40
N LYS A 285 -21.77 -28.05 5.94
CA LYS A 285 -21.95 -29.49 5.76
C LYS A 285 -22.37 -29.87 4.34
N ASN A 286 -23.23 -29.04 3.71
CA ASN A 286 -23.68 -29.27 2.35
C ASN A 286 -22.59 -29.00 1.32
N TYR A 287 -21.69 -28.04 1.61
CA TYR A 287 -20.64 -27.58 0.74
C TYR A 287 -19.29 -27.60 1.49
N PRO A 288 -18.67 -28.80 1.67
CA PRO A 288 -17.41 -28.93 2.37
C PRO A 288 -16.32 -28.09 1.71
N PHE A 289 -15.58 -27.32 2.49
CA PHE A 289 -14.58 -26.36 1.98
C PHE A 289 -13.58 -27.02 1.01
N ASP A 290 -13.04 -28.19 1.35
CA ASP A 290 -12.05 -28.87 0.53
C ASP A 290 -12.54 -29.32 -0.85
N GLU A 291 -13.85 -29.56 -1.00
CA GLU A 291 -14.47 -29.89 -2.28
C GLU A 291 -14.69 -28.66 -3.17
N TYR A 292 -14.80 -27.46 -2.56
CA TYR A 292 -15.23 -26.23 -3.22
C TYR A 292 -14.17 -25.14 -3.26
N LYS A 293 -13.07 -25.22 -2.50
CA LYS A 293 -12.05 -24.16 -2.38
C LYS A 293 -11.37 -23.73 -3.70
N ASN A 294 -11.47 -24.58 -4.74
CA ASN A 294 -10.85 -24.34 -6.04
C ASN A 294 -11.89 -24.17 -7.16
N ARG A 295 -13.17 -23.99 -6.82
CA ARG A 295 -14.21 -23.80 -7.80
C ARG A 295 -14.26 -22.37 -8.32
N PHE A 296 -14.66 -22.22 -9.58
CA PHE A 296 -14.83 -20.92 -10.22
C PHE A 296 -16.13 -20.27 -9.74
N HIS A 297 -16.07 -19.01 -9.33
CA HIS A 297 -17.24 -18.23 -8.92
C HIS A 297 -17.74 -17.35 -10.06
N VAL A 298 -19.07 -17.35 -10.28
CA VAL A 298 -19.73 -16.44 -11.23
C VAL A 298 -20.02 -15.10 -10.58
N ASP A 299 -20.39 -15.11 -9.30
CA ASP A 299 -20.69 -13.89 -8.54
C ASP A 299 -19.45 -13.38 -7.81
N ASP A 300 -18.94 -12.23 -8.23
CA ASP A 300 -17.77 -11.57 -7.64
C ASP A 300 -17.93 -11.26 -6.14
N MET A 301 -19.18 -11.27 -5.63
CA MET A 301 -19.50 -11.04 -4.23
C MET A 301 -19.45 -12.30 -3.36
N PHE A 302 -19.20 -13.48 -3.94
CA PHE A 302 -19.19 -14.74 -3.20
C PHE A 302 -18.29 -14.70 -1.97
N ASP A 303 -17.04 -14.30 -2.15
CA ASP A 303 -16.04 -14.23 -1.07
C ASP A 303 -16.47 -13.25 0.03
N HIS A 304 -17.13 -12.16 -0.34
CA HIS A 304 -17.69 -11.21 0.61
C HIS A 304 -18.80 -11.84 1.46
N TRP A 305 -19.76 -12.53 0.87
CA TRP A 305 -20.84 -13.17 1.61
C TRP A 305 -20.33 -14.30 2.49
N TYR A 306 -19.49 -15.18 1.94
CA TYR A 306 -18.90 -16.29 2.68
C TYR A 306 -18.03 -15.81 3.84
N GLY A 307 -17.14 -14.86 3.62
CA GLY A 307 -16.30 -14.26 4.65
C GLY A 307 -17.12 -13.55 5.74
N ASN A 308 -18.21 -12.84 5.38
CA ASN A 308 -19.10 -12.23 6.36
C ASN A 308 -19.86 -13.28 7.19
N MET A 309 -20.33 -14.35 6.56
CA MET A 309 -20.99 -15.44 7.28
C MET A 309 -20.05 -16.15 8.25
N LEU A 310 -18.80 -16.42 7.84
CA LEU A 310 -17.75 -16.91 8.72
C LEU A 310 -17.50 -15.95 9.90
N ARG A 311 -17.43 -14.65 9.63
CA ARG A 311 -17.28 -13.64 10.68
C ARG A 311 -18.43 -13.65 11.68
N VAL A 312 -19.67 -13.66 11.20
CA VAL A 312 -20.87 -13.75 12.06
C VAL A 312 -20.84 -15.03 12.89
N TYR A 313 -20.49 -16.15 12.27
CA TYR A 313 -20.40 -17.45 12.91
C TYR A 313 -19.38 -17.48 14.06
N VAL A 314 -18.23 -16.86 13.86
CA VAL A 314 -17.15 -16.81 14.85
C VAL A 314 -17.40 -15.77 15.94
N TYR A 315 -17.83 -14.55 15.56
CA TYR A 315 -17.93 -13.46 16.54
C TYR A 315 -19.19 -13.44 17.38
N THR A 316 -20.32 -13.94 16.86
CA THR A 316 -21.58 -13.96 17.62
C THR A 316 -21.44 -14.69 18.96
N PRO A 317 -20.84 -15.90 19.05
CA PRO A 317 -20.60 -16.55 20.33
C PRO A 317 -19.58 -15.83 21.21
N ILE A 318 -18.55 -15.21 20.62
CA ILE A 318 -17.55 -14.45 21.38
C ILE A 318 -18.22 -13.26 22.07
N MET A 319 -18.99 -12.46 21.31
CA MET A 319 -19.66 -11.27 21.83
C MET A 319 -20.77 -11.58 22.85
N LYS A 320 -21.58 -12.63 22.60
CA LYS A 320 -22.73 -12.96 23.44
C LYS A 320 -22.38 -13.82 24.65
N LYS A 321 -21.37 -14.69 24.55
CA LYS A 321 -21.07 -15.76 25.54
C LYS A 321 -19.60 -15.86 25.93
N ASN A 322 -18.73 -15.00 25.42
CA ASN A 322 -17.27 -15.09 25.57
C ASN A 322 -16.74 -16.51 25.21
N SER A 323 -17.28 -17.10 24.14
CA SER A 323 -16.99 -18.47 23.72
C SER A 323 -16.28 -18.50 22.36
N TYR A 324 -15.15 -19.19 22.30
CA TYR A 324 -14.34 -19.37 21.09
C TYR A 324 -14.62 -20.70 20.36
N ALA A 325 -15.62 -21.47 20.81
CA ALA A 325 -15.91 -22.81 20.27
C ALA A 325 -16.13 -22.84 18.74
N ASN A 326 -16.70 -21.78 18.17
CA ASN A 326 -16.91 -21.70 16.72
C ASN A 326 -15.64 -21.33 15.95
N LEU A 327 -14.66 -20.71 16.59
CA LEU A 327 -13.38 -20.39 15.94
C LEU A 327 -12.64 -21.67 15.51
N GLU A 328 -12.54 -22.67 16.40
CA GLU A 328 -11.89 -23.95 16.09
C GLU A 328 -12.55 -24.66 14.91
N LYS A 329 -13.91 -24.61 14.82
CA LYS A 329 -14.66 -25.19 13.71
C LYS A 329 -14.50 -24.38 12.40
N ALA A 330 -14.35 -23.05 12.51
CA ALA A 330 -14.23 -22.17 11.35
C ALA A 330 -12.86 -22.21 10.70
N ILE A 331 -11.78 -22.38 11.48
CA ILE A 331 -10.40 -22.36 10.98
C ILE A 331 -10.18 -23.29 9.78
N PRO A 332 -10.58 -24.58 9.79
CA PRO A 332 -10.34 -25.49 8.67
C PRO A 332 -11.06 -25.07 7.37
N VAL A 333 -12.15 -24.34 7.49
CA VAL A 333 -13.02 -23.94 6.37
C VAL A 333 -12.87 -22.47 5.97
N SER A 334 -11.86 -21.79 6.51
CA SER A 334 -11.65 -20.36 6.29
C SER A 334 -10.57 -20.10 5.24
N PRO A 335 -10.81 -19.23 4.26
CA PRO A 335 -9.75 -18.68 3.44
C PRO A 335 -8.77 -17.84 4.28
N ILE A 336 -7.55 -17.61 3.78
CA ILE A 336 -6.52 -16.84 4.51
C ILE A 336 -7.01 -15.44 4.90
N SER A 337 -7.77 -14.79 4.03
CA SER A 337 -8.35 -13.47 4.30
C SER A 337 -9.24 -13.46 5.55
N SER A 338 -10.03 -14.52 5.75
CA SER A 338 -10.85 -14.70 6.95
C SER A 338 -10.01 -15.00 8.19
N LEU A 339 -8.99 -15.85 8.07
CA LEU A 339 -8.05 -16.13 9.16
C LEU A 339 -7.30 -14.86 9.59
N ALA A 340 -6.83 -14.05 8.66
CA ALA A 340 -6.21 -12.76 8.93
C ALA A 340 -7.19 -11.79 9.64
N THR A 341 -8.46 -11.80 9.22
CA THR A 341 -9.53 -11.02 9.88
C THR A 341 -9.75 -11.49 11.31
N TYR A 342 -9.73 -12.80 11.57
CA TYR A 342 -9.81 -13.31 12.95
C TYR A 342 -8.61 -12.87 13.78
N PHE A 343 -7.39 -12.97 13.22
CA PHE A 343 -6.20 -12.49 13.91
C PHE A 343 -6.32 -11.01 14.27
N TRP A 344 -6.77 -10.19 13.34
CA TRP A 344 -6.99 -8.76 13.57
C TRP A 344 -7.98 -8.48 14.72
N HIS A 345 -9.18 -9.05 14.67
CA HIS A 345 -10.23 -8.71 15.63
C HIS A 345 -10.12 -9.44 16.98
N ILE A 346 -9.64 -10.69 16.99
CA ILE A 346 -9.58 -11.51 18.21
C ILE A 346 -8.25 -11.30 18.93
N VAL A 347 -7.16 -11.04 18.18
CA VAL A 347 -5.81 -10.96 18.74
C VAL A 347 -5.30 -9.52 18.76
N GLN A 348 -5.14 -8.88 17.62
CA GLN A 348 -4.45 -7.58 17.53
C GLN A 348 -5.21 -6.46 18.24
N ILE A 349 -6.52 -6.31 18.01
CA ILE A 349 -7.29 -5.23 18.62
C ILE A 349 -7.33 -5.36 20.16
N PRO A 350 -7.73 -6.48 20.77
CA PRO A 350 -7.78 -6.59 22.22
C PRO A 350 -6.38 -6.49 22.86
N PHE A 351 -5.37 -7.12 22.27
CA PHE A 351 -4.00 -7.06 22.76
C PHE A 351 -3.41 -5.64 22.68
N GLY A 352 -3.59 -4.97 21.53
CA GLY A 352 -3.11 -3.61 21.30
C GLY A 352 -3.79 -2.55 22.20
N ARG A 353 -5.04 -2.82 22.64
CA ARG A 353 -5.74 -1.98 23.63
C ARG A 353 -5.36 -2.28 25.06
N GLY A 354 -4.70 -3.40 25.33
CA GLY A 354 -4.45 -3.90 26.69
C GLY A 354 -5.66 -4.58 27.36
N ASP A 355 -6.71 -4.91 26.57
CA ASP A 355 -7.91 -5.58 27.08
C ASP A 355 -7.62 -7.05 27.49
N VAL A 356 -6.52 -7.62 26.98
CA VAL A 356 -6.11 -9.01 27.21
C VAL A 356 -4.58 -9.10 27.30
N THR A 357 -4.10 -9.97 28.23
CA THR A 357 -2.67 -10.21 28.38
C THR A 357 -2.12 -11.18 27.33
N ALA A 358 -0.79 -11.19 27.16
CA ALA A 358 -0.11 -12.09 26.23
C ALA A 358 -0.41 -13.56 26.53
N GLU A 359 -0.37 -13.97 27.81
CA GLU A 359 -0.61 -15.36 28.25
C GLU A 359 -2.01 -15.83 27.86
N LYS A 360 -3.01 -14.95 28.02
CA LYS A 360 -4.40 -15.29 27.73
C LYS A 360 -4.67 -15.40 26.22
N ILE A 361 -4.05 -14.54 25.42
CA ILE A 361 -4.32 -14.49 23.97
C ILE A 361 -3.43 -15.44 23.15
N TYR A 362 -2.25 -15.83 23.67
CA TYR A 362 -1.25 -16.63 22.96
C TYR A 362 -1.80 -17.93 22.34
N PRO A 363 -2.63 -18.77 23.05
CA PRO A 363 -3.14 -20.00 22.43
C PRO A 363 -3.94 -19.75 21.16
N MET A 364 -4.79 -18.71 21.14
CA MET A 364 -5.59 -18.35 19.96
C MET A 364 -4.73 -17.74 18.86
N ALA A 365 -3.82 -16.84 19.23
CA ALA A 365 -2.88 -16.25 18.28
C ALA A 365 -2.04 -17.32 17.58
N LYS A 366 -1.53 -18.29 18.34
CA LYS A 366 -0.78 -19.44 17.82
C LYS A 366 -1.64 -20.29 16.89
N MET A 367 -2.86 -20.64 17.30
CA MET A 367 -3.77 -21.48 16.52
C MET A 367 -4.10 -20.84 15.15
N ILE A 368 -4.44 -19.55 15.13
CA ILE A 368 -4.76 -18.85 13.87
C ILE A 368 -3.51 -18.72 13.00
N ARG A 369 -2.35 -18.36 13.59
CA ARG A 369 -1.09 -18.26 12.87
C ARG A 369 -0.71 -19.58 12.21
N ASP A 370 -0.73 -20.67 12.98
CA ASP A 370 -0.38 -21.99 12.48
C ASP A 370 -1.32 -22.43 11.37
N ALA A 371 -2.60 -22.10 11.44
CA ALA A 371 -3.56 -22.34 10.36
C ALA A 371 -3.19 -21.57 9.08
N ILE A 372 -2.78 -20.30 9.19
CA ILE A 372 -2.35 -19.50 8.03
C ILE A 372 -1.12 -20.12 7.34
N PHE A 373 -0.10 -20.53 8.12
CA PHE A 373 1.15 -21.03 7.54
C PHE A 373 1.10 -22.50 7.09
N ASN A 374 0.23 -23.32 7.68
CA ASN A 374 0.16 -24.76 7.41
C ASN A 374 -0.99 -25.12 6.46
N ARG A 375 -1.85 -24.17 6.09
CA ARG A 375 -2.95 -24.44 5.17
C ARG A 375 -2.44 -24.82 3.77
N GLU A 376 -3.08 -25.81 3.17
CA GLU A 376 -2.86 -26.13 1.78
C GLU A 376 -3.28 -24.96 0.87
N ARG A 377 -2.44 -24.64 -0.11
CA ARG A 377 -2.68 -23.57 -1.06
C ARG A 377 -3.83 -23.90 -2.01
N THR A 378 -4.67 -22.92 -2.32
CA THR A 378 -5.68 -23.04 -3.38
C THR A 378 -5.03 -23.00 -4.76
N THR A 379 -5.78 -23.35 -5.82
CA THR A 379 -5.29 -23.29 -7.20
C THR A 379 -4.73 -21.90 -7.55
N ASP A 380 -5.38 -20.83 -7.14
CA ASP A 380 -4.93 -19.45 -7.39
C ASP A 380 -3.66 -19.09 -6.61
N GLU A 381 -3.44 -19.72 -5.47
CA GLU A 381 -2.25 -19.52 -4.63
C GLU A 381 -1.05 -20.34 -5.10
N LEU A 382 -1.25 -21.41 -5.90
CA LEU A 382 -0.19 -22.24 -6.46
C LEU A 382 0.72 -21.51 -7.45
N ILE A 383 0.31 -20.34 -7.93
CA ILE A 383 1.15 -19.47 -8.78
C ILE A 383 2.39 -18.93 -8.08
N TYR A 384 2.42 -18.96 -6.76
CA TYR A 384 3.60 -18.67 -5.95
C TYR A 384 4.34 -19.95 -5.60
N SER A 385 5.67 -19.97 -5.64
CA SER A 385 6.42 -21.10 -5.08
C SER A 385 6.25 -21.19 -3.56
N PRO A 386 6.59 -22.31 -2.90
CA PRO A 386 6.53 -22.40 -1.44
C PRO A 386 7.30 -21.28 -0.73
N ALA A 387 8.48 -20.88 -1.22
CA ALA A 387 9.25 -19.79 -0.67
C ALA A 387 8.59 -18.42 -0.95
N GLU A 388 8.15 -18.15 -2.17
CA GLU A 388 7.42 -16.92 -2.50
C GLU A 388 6.14 -16.77 -1.70
N TRP A 389 5.40 -17.88 -1.51
CA TRP A 389 4.17 -17.88 -0.70
C TRP A 389 4.45 -17.53 0.75
N ARG A 390 5.50 -18.10 1.32
CA ARG A 390 5.92 -17.78 2.68
C ARG A 390 6.36 -16.32 2.83
N GLU A 391 7.14 -15.81 1.88
CA GLU A 391 7.53 -14.41 1.83
C GLU A 391 6.30 -13.49 1.73
N LYS A 392 5.33 -13.84 0.89
CA LYS A 392 4.06 -13.11 0.78
C LYS A 392 3.29 -13.08 2.09
N LEU A 393 3.17 -14.21 2.80
CA LEU A 393 2.50 -14.25 4.11
C LEU A 393 3.20 -13.37 5.15
N TYR A 394 4.54 -13.32 5.15
CA TYR A 394 5.28 -12.43 6.04
C TYR A 394 5.10 -10.96 5.63
N SER A 395 5.16 -10.65 4.36
CA SER A 395 5.02 -9.29 3.85
C SER A 395 3.62 -8.72 4.06
N ASP A 396 2.60 -9.44 3.61
CA ASP A 396 1.20 -8.95 3.60
C ASP A 396 0.65 -8.79 5.03
N TYR A 397 1.05 -9.68 5.93
CA TYR A 397 0.58 -9.68 7.32
C TYR A 397 1.67 -9.28 8.33
N ARG A 398 2.71 -8.54 7.91
CA ARG A 398 3.85 -8.17 8.77
C ARG A 398 3.46 -7.55 10.10
N ASN A 399 2.41 -6.71 10.13
CA ASN A 399 1.93 -6.11 11.38
C ASN A 399 1.32 -7.14 12.33
N ALA A 400 0.60 -8.13 11.79
CA ALA A 400 0.07 -9.25 12.59
C ALA A 400 1.20 -10.08 13.21
N TRP A 401 2.23 -10.36 12.43
CA TRP A 401 3.39 -11.10 12.94
C TRP A 401 4.25 -10.29 13.91
N PHE A 402 4.28 -8.98 13.76
CA PHE A 402 4.92 -8.11 14.75
C PHE A 402 4.18 -8.14 16.08
N ASP A 403 2.86 -8.06 16.10
CA ASP A 403 2.09 -8.22 17.34
C ASP A 403 2.22 -9.62 17.91
N TYR A 404 2.31 -10.65 17.05
CA TYR A 404 2.61 -12.02 17.51
C TYR A 404 4.00 -12.12 18.16
N ALA A 405 5.01 -11.42 17.66
CA ALA A 405 6.33 -11.36 18.30
C ALA A 405 6.28 -10.72 19.69
N LYS A 406 5.48 -9.65 19.87
CA LYS A 406 5.24 -9.05 21.19
C LYS A 406 4.53 -10.03 22.14
N ILE A 407 3.57 -10.80 21.63
CA ILE A 407 2.88 -11.83 22.41
C ILE A 407 3.87 -12.94 22.83
N LEU A 408 4.75 -13.38 21.91
CA LEU A 408 5.79 -14.37 22.23
C LEU A 408 6.71 -13.88 23.34
N ASP A 409 7.17 -12.64 23.27
CA ASP A 409 8.00 -12.03 24.33
C ASP A 409 7.23 -11.97 25.66
N GLY A 410 5.95 -11.54 25.63
CA GLY A 410 5.08 -11.48 26.81
C GLY A 410 4.86 -12.82 27.51
N VAL A 411 4.91 -13.95 26.78
CA VAL A 411 4.84 -15.30 27.36
C VAL A 411 6.22 -15.91 27.65
N GLY A 412 7.29 -15.11 27.62
CA GLY A 412 8.65 -15.53 27.95
C GLY A 412 9.39 -16.27 26.82
N LYS A 413 8.83 -16.35 25.61
CA LYS A 413 9.43 -17.00 24.42
C LYS A 413 10.31 -16.03 23.61
N LYS A 414 11.22 -15.36 24.30
CA LYS A 414 12.06 -14.29 23.74
C LYS A 414 12.90 -14.73 22.53
N ASP A 415 13.39 -15.97 22.51
CA ASP A 415 14.21 -16.47 21.40
C ASP A 415 13.37 -16.71 20.14
N GLU A 416 12.11 -17.20 20.30
CA GLU A 416 11.15 -17.29 19.19
C GLU A 416 10.73 -15.90 18.69
N ALA A 417 10.51 -14.95 19.60
CA ALA A 417 10.23 -13.55 19.27
C ALA A 417 11.40 -12.92 18.48
N MET A 418 12.64 -13.16 18.92
CA MET A 418 13.84 -12.66 18.27
C MET A 418 13.98 -13.22 16.84
N ALA A 419 13.86 -14.54 16.68
CA ALA A 419 13.93 -15.18 15.37
C ALA A 419 12.84 -14.66 14.40
N LEU A 420 11.63 -14.43 14.92
CA LEU A 420 10.54 -13.85 14.12
C LEU A 420 10.85 -12.41 13.73
N THR A 421 11.37 -11.57 14.63
CA THR A 421 11.72 -10.18 14.30
C THR A 421 12.92 -10.10 13.36
N ASP A 422 13.88 -11.04 13.41
CA ASP A 422 14.96 -11.13 12.42
C ASP A 422 14.40 -11.40 11.01
N THR A 423 13.41 -12.28 10.90
CA THR A 423 12.69 -12.51 9.63
C THR A 423 11.94 -11.27 9.16
N LEU A 424 11.25 -10.58 10.08
CA LEU A 424 10.44 -9.40 9.77
C LEU A 424 11.28 -8.15 9.43
N ALA A 425 12.54 -8.11 9.83
CA ALA A 425 13.42 -6.96 9.60
C ALA A 425 13.59 -6.62 8.10
N THR A 426 13.46 -7.61 7.21
CA THR A 426 13.50 -7.39 5.76
C THR A 426 12.26 -6.65 5.23
N TYR A 427 11.12 -6.78 5.92
CA TYR A 427 9.84 -6.17 5.50
C TYR A 427 9.53 -4.84 6.18
N PHE A 428 10.03 -4.62 7.39
CA PHE A 428 9.89 -3.35 8.10
C PHE A 428 11.00 -2.37 7.75
N THR A 429 12.17 -2.87 7.35
CA THR A 429 13.41 -2.08 7.22
C THR A 429 13.70 -1.36 8.54
N THR A 430 14.43 -0.25 8.51
CA THR A 430 14.65 0.61 9.67
C THR A 430 13.67 1.78 9.76
N LYS A 431 12.60 1.79 8.95
CA LYS A 431 11.62 2.90 8.87
C LYS A 431 10.45 2.80 9.85
N SER A 432 10.39 1.76 10.68
CA SER A 432 9.35 1.57 11.71
C SER A 432 9.92 1.77 13.10
N ALA A 433 9.58 2.89 13.75
CA ALA A 433 10.08 3.23 15.08
C ALA A 433 9.69 2.19 16.14
N ASP A 434 8.42 1.74 16.14
CA ASP A 434 7.91 0.76 17.11
C ASP A 434 8.61 -0.60 16.95
N PHE A 435 8.83 -1.02 15.71
CA PHE A 435 9.53 -2.26 15.40
C PHE A 435 11.01 -2.18 15.82
N ASN A 436 11.68 -1.05 15.54
CA ASN A 436 13.06 -0.81 15.95
C ASN A 436 13.20 -0.81 17.47
N ALA A 437 12.32 -0.11 18.17
CA ALA A 437 12.33 -0.04 19.64
C ALA A 437 12.15 -1.42 20.26
N PHE A 438 11.19 -2.21 19.77
CA PHE A 438 10.97 -3.58 20.24
C PHE A 438 12.18 -4.49 19.98
N ARG A 439 12.85 -4.37 18.82
CA ARG A 439 14.07 -5.13 18.54
C ARG A 439 15.22 -4.73 19.46
N VAL A 440 15.39 -3.43 19.76
CA VAL A 440 16.38 -2.96 20.73
C VAL A 440 16.17 -3.60 22.09
N GLU A 441 14.92 -3.66 22.56
CA GLU A 441 14.57 -4.32 23.81
C GLU A 441 14.89 -5.82 23.78
N LEU A 442 14.51 -6.52 22.69
CA LEU A 442 14.80 -7.95 22.51
C LEU A 442 16.29 -8.24 22.42
N PHE A 443 17.10 -7.39 21.78
CA PHE A 443 18.56 -7.54 21.73
C PHE A 443 19.14 -7.58 23.16
N GLY A 444 18.71 -6.66 24.03
CA GLY A 444 19.12 -6.68 25.45
C GLY A 444 18.70 -7.98 26.17
N LYS A 445 17.42 -8.42 25.98
CA LYS A 445 16.91 -9.66 26.58
C LYS A 445 17.62 -10.91 26.07
N CYS A 446 18.05 -10.94 24.82
CA CYS A 446 18.71 -12.07 24.15
C CYS A 446 20.25 -11.96 24.17
N LYS A 447 20.83 -10.98 24.89
CA LYS A 447 22.28 -10.74 24.98
C LYS A 447 22.98 -10.47 23.64
N ARG A 448 22.27 -9.77 22.74
CA ARG A 448 22.77 -9.29 21.43
C ARG A 448 23.14 -7.80 21.50
N ASP A 449 23.79 -7.38 22.57
CA ASP A 449 24.05 -5.97 22.90
C ASP A 449 24.84 -5.23 21.82
N THR A 450 25.70 -5.94 21.08
CA THR A 450 26.50 -5.36 19.97
C THR A 450 25.64 -4.86 18.81
N GLU A 451 24.38 -5.31 18.67
CA GLU A 451 23.46 -4.93 17.60
C GLU A 451 22.60 -3.72 17.95
N ILE A 452 22.54 -3.34 19.24
CA ILE A 452 21.70 -2.24 19.73
C ILE A 452 22.11 -0.91 19.09
N MET A 453 23.36 -0.53 19.23
CA MET A 453 23.81 0.78 18.76
C MET A 453 23.80 0.94 17.23
N PRO A 454 24.19 -0.08 16.43
CA PRO A 454 24.00 -0.06 14.98
C PRO A 454 22.55 0.16 14.55
N LEU A 455 21.58 -0.54 15.18
CA LEU A 455 20.16 -0.37 14.87
C LEU A 455 19.67 1.03 15.26
N ILE A 456 20.05 1.55 16.42
CA ILE A 456 19.67 2.92 16.85
C ILE A 456 20.18 3.96 15.86
N LYS A 457 21.44 3.89 15.44
CA LYS A 457 22.03 4.83 14.47
C LYS A 457 21.33 4.73 13.10
N ALA A 458 21.01 3.53 12.64
CA ALA A 458 20.27 3.33 11.40
C ALA A 458 18.84 3.89 11.50
N ALA A 459 18.16 3.68 12.63
CA ALA A 459 16.83 4.24 12.87
C ALA A 459 16.84 5.78 12.94
N VAL A 460 17.88 6.38 13.53
CA VAL A 460 18.04 7.85 13.53
C VAL A 460 18.30 8.36 12.11
N ASN A 461 19.11 7.67 11.32
CA ASN A 461 19.36 8.03 9.92
C ASN A 461 18.04 8.07 9.13
N ASP A 462 17.18 7.07 9.31
CA ASP A 462 15.88 6.95 8.64
C ASP A 462 14.76 7.74 9.34
N ASN A 463 15.11 8.57 10.32
CA ASN A 463 14.17 9.35 11.13
C ASN A 463 13.05 8.50 11.78
N ALA A 464 13.40 7.31 12.25
CA ALA A 464 12.50 6.30 12.82
C ALA A 464 12.98 5.79 14.19
N ALA A 465 13.55 6.68 15.01
CA ALA A 465 13.94 6.39 16.37
C ALA A 465 12.79 6.69 17.37
N SER A 466 12.66 5.84 18.40
CA SER A 466 11.80 6.12 19.55
C SER A 466 12.52 6.99 20.59
N PRO A 467 11.78 7.61 21.55
CA PRO A 467 12.40 8.36 22.66
C PRO A 467 13.40 7.52 23.46
N GLU A 468 13.08 6.24 23.73
CA GLU A 468 13.94 5.34 24.49
C GLU A 468 15.26 5.04 23.74
N MET A 469 15.18 4.88 22.41
CA MET A 469 16.36 4.72 21.57
C MET A 469 17.24 5.97 21.59
N LEU A 470 16.64 7.15 21.54
CA LEU A 470 17.38 8.42 21.63
C LEU A 470 18.01 8.62 23.02
N ASP A 471 17.34 8.15 24.08
CA ASP A 471 17.89 8.14 25.43
C ASP A 471 19.11 7.23 25.56
N ILE A 472 19.07 6.04 24.98
CA ILE A 472 20.21 5.12 24.93
C ILE A 472 21.37 5.78 24.16
N LEU A 473 21.09 6.38 23.01
CA LEU A 473 22.10 7.10 22.20
C LEU A 473 22.72 8.27 22.97
N LYS A 474 21.89 9.05 23.70
CA LYS A 474 22.35 10.17 24.53
C LYS A 474 23.25 9.71 25.67
N LYS A 475 22.88 8.64 26.36
CA LYS A 475 23.69 8.04 27.43
C LYS A 475 25.05 7.55 26.91
N ASP A 476 25.08 6.91 25.72
CA ASP A 476 26.31 6.48 25.07
C ASP A 476 27.20 7.67 24.68
N TYR A 477 26.59 8.73 24.13
CA TYR A 477 27.28 9.98 23.80
C TYR A 477 27.91 10.63 25.05
N ILE A 478 27.17 10.75 26.14
CA ILE A 478 27.66 11.32 27.41
C ILE A 478 28.79 10.47 27.98
N LYS A 479 28.67 9.13 27.94
CA LYS A 479 29.73 8.22 28.37
C LYS A 479 31.02 8.41 27.58
N THR A 480 30.90 8.69 26.29
CA THR A 480 32.08 8.86 25.40
C THR A 480 32.68 10.24 25.49
N ASN A 481 31.86 11.30 25.65
CA ASN A 481 32.32 12.71 25.56
C ASN A 481 32.38 13.43 26.94
N GLY A 482 31.93 12.77 28.00
CA GLY A 482 31.97 13.31 29.36
C GLY A 482 30.85 14.32 29.71
N SER A 483 30.05 14.77 28.72
CA SER A 483 28.96 15.71 28.92
C SER A 483 27.90 15.56 27.78
N GLU A 484 26.72 16.14 27.98
CA GLU A 484 25.69 16.20 26.93
C GLU A 484 25.90 17.33 25.91
N ASN A 485 26.86 18.24 26.16
CA ASN A 485 27.11 19.35 25.27
C ASN A 485 27.47 18.87 23.86
N GLY A 486 26.76 19.38 22.85
CA GLY A 486 26.93 18.97 21.45
C GLY A 486 26.15 17.75 21.03
N PHE A 487 25.32 17.14 21.91
CA PHE A 487 24.50 15.99 21.54
C PHE A 487 23.52 16.28 20.39
N ASP A 488 22.89 17.45 20.39
CA ASP A 488 21.95 17.83 19.32
C ASP A 488 22.64 17.94 17.95
N ALA A 489 23.85 18.47 17.91
CA ALA A 489 24.65 18.52 16.69
C ALA A 489 25.06 17.12 16.23
N TYR A 490 25.44 16.26 17.17
CA TYR A 490 25.76 14.85 16.90
C TYR A 490 24.52 14.11 16.38
N LEU A 491 23.35 14.24 17.03
CA LEU A 491 22.11 13.65 16.59
C LEU A 491 21.73 14.13 15.18
N GLY A 492 21.88 15.44 14.91
CA GLY A 492 21.67 16.01 13.59
C GLY A 492 22.59 15.43 12.52
N SER A 493 23.85 15.14 12.86
CA SER A 493 24.82 14.55 11.93
C SER A 493 24.55 13.09 11.56
N LEU A 494 23.76 12.39 12.37
CA LEU A 494 23.34 11.01 12.09
C LEU A 494 22.13 10.93 11.16
N LYS A 495 21.33 12.00 11.07
CA LYS A 495 20.15 12.03 10.20
C LYS A 495 20.53 12.17 8.73
N SER A 496 19.83 11.47 7.85
CA SER A 496 20.00 11.62 6.41
C SER A 496 19.55 13.01 5.95
N ALA A 497 20.48 13.79 5.40
CA ALA A 497 20.19 15.12 4.85
C ALA A 497 19.15 15.05 3.71
N ALA A 498 19.22 14.01 2.87
CA ALA A 498 18.28 13.80 1.78
C ALA A 498 16.84 13.51 2.30
N GLU A 499 16.70 12.60 3.28
CA GLU A 499 15.40 12.29 3.90
C GLU A 499 14.80 13.51 4.62
N LEU A 500 15.63 14.29 5.34
CA LEU A 500 15.19 15.53 5.98
C LEU A 500 14.75 16.58 4.96
N ALA A 501 15.44 16.72 3.83
CA ALA A 501 15.05 17.63 2.76
C ALA A 501 13.69 17.23 2.16
N ILE A 502 13.48 15.93 1.89
CA ILE A 502 12.20 15.40 1.39
C ILE A 502 11.09 15.63 2.42
N ALA A 503 11.33 15.32 3.70
CA ALA A 503 10.36 15.51 4.77
C ALA A 503 9.98 16.98 4.93
N ARG A 504 10.97 17.88 4.89
CA ARG A 504 10.75 19.33 4.95
C ARG A 504 9.93 19.83 3.75
N GLU A 505 10.29 19.43 2.54
CA GLU A 505 9.55 19.79 1.34
C GLU A 505 8.10 19.33 1.41
N LYS A 506 7.87 18.09 1.84
CA LYS A 506 6.53 17.52 2.04
C LYS A 506 5.72 18.32 3.07
N ALA A 507 6.32 18.62 4.23
CA ALA A 507 5.67 19.40 5.30
C ALA A 507 5.30 20.78 4.80
N LEU A 508 6.21 21.50 4.13
CA LEU A 508 5.95 22.83 3.60
C LEU A 508 4.89 22.83 2.48
N LYS A 509 4.88 21.83 1.60
CA LYS A 509 3.84 21.67 0.56
C LYS A 509 2.46 21.37 1.13
N SER A 510 2.38 20.77 2.31
CA SER A 510 1.11 20.46 2.99
C SER A 510 0.54 21.67 3.79
N MET A 511 1.29 22.76 3.89
CA MET A 511 0.81 23.96 4.59
C MET A 511 -0.35 24.61 3.86
N ILE A 512 -1.29 25.10 4.65
CA ILE A 512 -2.49 25.82 4.20
C ILE A 512 -2.55 27.19 4.87
N CYS A 513 -3.54 28.00 4.52
CA CYS A 513 -3.88 29.21 5.23
C CYS A 513 -5.39 29.43 5.16
N GLN A 514 -6.10 29.01 6.20
CA GLN A 514 -7.55 29.13 6.26
C GLN A 514 -7.97 29.62 7.65
N PRO A 515 -8.80 30.66 7.76
CA PRO A 515 -9.31 31.14 9.06
C PRO A 515 -10.16 30.02 9.68
N VAL A 516 -10.03 29.89 11.01
CA VAL A 516 -10.82 28.93 11.79
C VAL A 516 -11.54 29.63 12.95
N GLU A 517 -12.65 29.05 13.38
CA GLU A 517 -13.34 29.46 14.58
C GLU A 517 -12.46 29.18 15.81
N LEU A 518 -12.33 30.11 16.73
CA LEU A 518 -11.58 29.96 17.96
C LEU A 518 -12.55 29.69 19.11
N PHE A 519 -12.35 28.60 19.82
CA PHE A 519 -13.24 28.11 20.87
C PHE A 519 -12.67 28.40 22.26
N THR A 520 -13.55 28.39 23.27
CA THR A 520 -13.17 28.27 24.67
C THR A 520 -13.25 26.81 25.07
N LEU A 521 -12.15 26.25 25.56
CA LEU A 521 -12.02 24.87 26.00
C LEU A 521 -11.91 24.78 27.51
N GLU A 522 -12.50 23.75 28.11
CA GLU A 522 -12.30 23.40 29.52
C GLU A 522 -11.09 22.51 29.68
N THR A 523 -10.19 22.79 30.62
CA THR A 523 -9.07 21.90 30.93
C THR A 523 -9.53 20.72 31.78
N LEU A 524 -8.68 19.70 31.89
CA LEU A 524 -8.96 18.55 32.74
C LEU A 524 -9.20 18.90 34.19
N GLU A 525 -8.54 19.99 34.67
CA GLU A 525 -8.67 20.54 36.04
C GLU A 525 -9.86 21.50 36.21
N GLY A 526 -10.70 21.66 35.17
CA GLY A 526 -11.90 22.52 35.22
C GLY A 526 -11.65 24.02 35.00
N LYS A 527 -10.44 24.40 34.55
CA LYS A 527 -10.15 25.79 34.13
C LYS A 527 -10.55 25.96 32.66
N THR A 528 -10.76 27.22 32.25
CA THR A 528 -11.06 27.54 30.85
C THR A 528 -9.86 28.14 30.12
N ILE A 529 -9.69 27.76 28.86
CA ILE A 529 -8.74 28.38 27.94
C ILE A 529 -9.54 28.94 26.77
N ASP A 530 -9.58 30.27 26.68
CA ASP A 530 -10.09 30.95 25.49
C ASP A 530 -8.98 31.04 24.44
N MET A 531 -9.17 30.36 23.30
CA MET A 531 -8.19 30.38 22.20
C MET A 531 -7.99 31.81 21.65
N ASN A 532 -8.94 32.74 21.82
CA ASN A 532 -8.73 34.12 21.44
C ASN A 532 -7.63 34.81 22.30
N SER A 533 -7.42 34.35 23.54
CA SER A 533 -6.33 34.84 24.39
C SER A 533 -4.94 34.37 23.93
N LEU A 534 -4.90 33.40 23.06
CA LEU A 534 -3.67 32.85 22.46
C LEU A 534 -3.29 33.53 21.13
N LYS A 535 -3.99 34.57 20.72
CA LYS A 535 -3.61 35.34 19.53
C LYS A 535 -2.17 35.85 19.64
N GLY A 536 -1.45 35.81 18.54
CA GLY A 536 -0.01 36.09 18.50
C GLY A 536 0.88 34.88 18.71
N LYS A 537 0.33 33.75 19.17
CA LYS A 537 1.06 32.51 19.37
C LYS A 537 0.75 31.46 18.29
N THR A 538 1.67 30.54 18.10
CA THR A 538 1.43 29.32 17.30
C THR A 538 0.85 28.25 18.20
N VAL A 539 -0.38 27.81 17.91
CA VAL A 539 -1.10 26.79 18.69
C VAL A 539 -1.15 25.49 17.98
N ILE A 540 -0.65 24.42 18.61
CA ILE A 540 -0.72 23.05 18.13
C ILE A 540 -1.86 22.36 18.87
N ILE A 541 -2.83 21.82 18.13
CA ILE A 541 -3.96 21.07 18.69
C ILE A 541 -3.82 19.62 18.28
N ASP A 542 -3.95 18.70 19.24
CA ASP A 542 -4.04 17.24 19.00
C ASP A 542 -5.40 16.74 19.53
N PHE A 543 -6.29 16.31 18.64
CA PHE A 543 -7.56 15.68 18.99
C PHE A 543 -7.38 14.19 19.18
N TRP A 544 -7.72 13.68 20.36
CA TRP A 544 -7.48 12.31 20.77
C TRP A 544 -8.57 11.74 21.69
N ALA A 545 -8.55 10.42 21.93
CA ALA A 545 -9.41 9.75 22.90
C ALA A 545 -8.68 8.62 23.63
N THR A 546 -9.16 8.25 24.81
CA THR A 546 -8.59 7.16 25.62
C THR A 546 -8.64 5.80 24.94
N TRP A 547 -9.64 5.58 24.10
CA TRP A 547 -9.81 4.34 23.33
C TRP A 547 -9.03 4.34 21.99
N CYS A 548 -8.44 5.45 21.57
CA CYS A 548 -7.77 5.61 20.28
C CYS A 548 -6.33 5.09 20.33
N GLY A 549 -6.08 3.92 19.77
CA GLY A 549 -4.74 3.32 19.68
C GLY A 549 -3.72 4.18 18.93
N PRO A 550 -4.00 4.63 17.68
CA PRO A 550 -3.10 5.50 16.92
C PRO A 550 -2.81 6.83 17.58
N CYS A 551 -3.77 7.38 18.35
CA CYS A 551 -3.55 8.61 19.13
C CYS A 551 -2.48 8.38 20.21
N LYS A 552 -2.62 7.28 20.97
CA LYS A 552 -1.65 6.92 22.02
C LYS A 552 -0.27 6.62 21.43
N ALA A 553 -0.20 6.04 20.24
CA ALA A 553 1.06 5.80 19.53
C ALA A 553 1.78 7.10 19.11
N ALA A 554 1.04 8.18 18.83
CA ALA A 554 1.61 9.48 18.48
C ALA A 554 2.14 10.27 19.69
N MET A 555 1.64 9.99 20.90
CA MET A 555 1.93 10.78 22.09
C MET A 555 3.41 10.87 22.50
N PRO A 556 4.24 9.83 22.35
CA PRO A 556 5.69 9.95 22.60
C PRO A 556 6.34 11.04 21.73
N GLY A 557 5.98 11.13 20.45
CA GLY A 557 6.44 12.18 19.56
C GLY A 557 5.90 13.56 19.92
N MET A 558 4.64 13.63 20.36
CA MET A 558 4.06 14.87 20.86
C MET A 558 4.73 15.34 22.15
N GLN A 559 5.08 14.43 23.07
CA GLN A 559 5.85 14.79 24.27
C GLN A 559 7.23 15.34 23.91
N MET A 560 7.94 14.70 22.96
CA MET A 560 9.22 15.25 22.47
C MET A 560 9.05 16.66 21.88
N ALA A 561 7.96 16.93 21.17
CA ALA A 561 7.68 18.26 20.64
C ALA A 561 7.38 19.27 21.78
N VAL A 562 6.58 18.88 22.77
CA VAL A 562 6.32 19.69 23.97
C VAL A 562 7.64 20.04 24.69
N ASP A 563 8.51 19.06 24.91
CA ASP A 563 9.81 19.24 25.57
C ASP A 563 10.73 20.15 24.76
N LYS A 564 10.75 20.01 23.44
CA LYS A 564 11.56 20.86 22.54
C LYS A 564 11.15 22.32 22.59
N TYR A 565 9.85 22.61 22.73
CA TYR A 565 9.29 23.96 22.71
C TYR A 565 8.89 24.50 24.10
N LYS A 566 9.23 23.78 25.20
CA LYS A 566 8.81 24.16 26.58
C LYS A 566 9.22 25.56 26.99
N ASP A 567 10.35 26.08 26.51
CA ASP A 567 10.90 27.38 26.83
C ASP A 567 10.45 28.48 25.82
N ASP A 568 9.73 28.09 24.77
CA ASP A 568 9.25 28.94 23.70
C ASP A 568 7.84 29.47 24.04
N LYS A 569 7.77 30.70 24.52
CA LYS A 569 6.50 31.33 24.97
C LYS A 569 5.49 31.61 23.85
N ASP A 570 5.95 31.51 22.59
CA ASP A 570 5.13 31.76 21.41
C ASP A 570 4.55 30.46 20.81
N VAL A 571 4.82 29.30 21.42
CA VAL A 571 4.31 28.01 21.01
C VAL A 571 3.48 27.38 22.13
N VAL A 572 2.26 26.96 21.83
CA VAL A 572 1.33 26.35 22.79
C VAL A 572 0.81 25.02 22.25
N PHE A 573 0.80 23.99 23.09
CA PHE A 573 0.24 22.68 22.76
C PHE A 573 -1.04 22.46 23.56
N LEU A 574 -2.14 22.07 22.89
CA LEU A 574 -3.42 21.72 23.48
C LEU A 574 -3.81 20.30 23.05
N PHE A 575 -4.01 19.42 24.01
CA PHE A 575 -4.44 18.04 23.79
C PHE A 575 -5.93 17.93 24.08
N VAL A 576 -6.76 17.93 23.04
CA VAL A 576 -8.21 17.99 23.16
C VAL A 576 -8.79 16.57 23.15
N ALA A 577 -9.23 16.10 24.32
CA ALA A 577 -9.92 14.82 24.44
C ALA A 577 -11.33 14.95 23.84
N THR A 578 -11.61 14.19 22.80
CA THR A 578 -12.85 14.22 22.01
C THR A 578 -13.42 12.83 21.82
N MET A 579 -14.69 12.71 21.47
CA MET A 579 -15.37 11.44 21.14
C MET A 579 -15.28 10.39 22.25
N GLU A 580 -15.18 10.79 23.51
CA GLU A 580 -15.15 9.88 24.65
C GLU A 580 -16.55 9.31 24.92
N THR A 581 -16.63 8.01 25.15
CA THR A 581 -17.91 7.30 25.27
C THR A 581 -18.25 6.87 26.70
N GLU A 582 -17.27 6.87 27.59
CA GLU A 582 -17.44 6.40 28.97
C GLU A 582 -17.71 7.55 29.95
N LYS A 583 -18.59 7.33 30.93
CA LYS A 583 -18.94 8.38 31.92
C LYS A 583 -17.77 8.83 32.77
N ASN A 584 -16.78 7.97 33.02
CA ASN A 584 -15.60 8.23 33.84
C ASN A 584 -14.36 8.62 33.01
N PHE A 585 -14.54 9.06 31.77
CA PHE A 585 -13.42 9.34 30.87
C PHE A 585 -12.40 10.34 31.43
N ARG A 586 -12.85 11.37 32.17
CA ARG A 586 -11.94 12.35 32.81
C ARG A 586 -10.93 11.70 33.74
N GLN A 587 -11.38 10.72 34.56
CA GLN A 587 -10.49 9.98 35.45
C GLN A 587 -9.54 9.11 34.65
N LYS A 588 -10.03 8.42 33.63
CA LYS A 588 -9.19 7.60 32.75
C LYS A 588 -8.12 8.42 32.03
N ILE A 589 -8.45 9.63 31.58
CA ILE A 589 -7.49 10.56 31.00
C ILE A 589 -6.40 10.92 32.02
N ALA A 590 -6.81 11.33 33.22
CA ALA A 590 -5.89 11.73 34.30
C ALA A 590 -4.93 10.58 34.66
N ASP A 591 -5.48 9.37 34.85
CA ASP A 591 -4.69 8.19 35.17
C ASP A 591 -3.70 7.84 34.06
N PHE A 592 -4.12 7.88 32.80
CA PHE A 592 -3.27 7.60 31.64
C PHE A 592 -2.13 8.62 31.51
N ILE A 593 -2.42 9.91 31.58
CA ILE A 593 -1.40 10.98 31.50
C ILE A 593 -0.37 10.83 32.63
N LYS A 594 -0.85 10.55 33.84
CA LYS A 594 0.00 10.33 35.00
C LYS A 594 0.86 9.07 34.87
N GLU A 595 0.27 7.95 34.46
CA GLU A 595 0.98 6.68 34.25
C GLU A 595 2.12 6.83 33.24
N LYS A 596 1.88 7.56 32.17
CA LYS A 596 2.88 7.78 31.08
C LYS A 596 3.84 8.92 31.39
N GLY A 597 3.60 9.72 32.41
CA GLY A 597 4.46 10.85 32.78
C GLY A 597 4.43 12.00 31.74
N TYR A 598 3.33 12.16 31.00
CA TYR A 598 3.21 13.21 29.99
C TYR A 598 2.93 14.59 30.62
N ASN A 599 3.57 15.63 30.09
CA ASN A 599 3.39 17.05 30.50
C ASN A 599 2.42 17.77 29.56
N PHE A 600 1.24 17.19 29.35
CA PHE A 600 0.27 17.71 28.40
C PHE A 600 -0.71 18.66 29.05
N GLN A 601 -0.98 19.76 28.35
CA GLN A 601 -2.13 20.61 28.67
C GLN A 601 -3.38 19.99 28.04
N VAL A 602 -4.08 19.18 28.83
CA VAL A 602 -5.27 18.45 28.36
C VAL A 602 -6.50 19.34 28.50
N CYS A 603 -7.24 19.43 27.39
CA CYS A 603 -8.55 20.06 27.32
C CYS A 603 -9.63 19.00 26.98
N ILE A 604 -10.85 19.30 27.35
CA ILE A 604 -12.03 18.49 27.03
C ILE A 604 -12.79 19.19 25.92
N ASP A 605 -13.16 18.44 24.90
CA ASP A 605 -13.99 18.98 23.82
C ASP A 605 -15.38 19.37 24.32
N SER A 606 -15.93 20.40 23.74
CA SER A 606 -17.24 20.92 24.11
C SER A 606 -18.37 19.99 23.70
N PRO A 607 -19.47 19.90 24.42
CA PRO A 607 -20.61 19.09 24.03
C PRO A 607 -21.32 19.69 22.80
N THR A 608 -21.78 18.78 21.92
CA THR A 608 -22.73 19.11 20.86
C THR A 608 -24.14 19.27 21.44
N ASP A 609 -25.10 19.72 20.63
CA ASP A 609 -26.52 19.78 21.02
C ASP A 609 -27.10 18.43 21.40
N GLU A 610 -26.49 17.32 20.89
CA GLU A 610 -26.85 15.95 21.25
C GLU A 610 -26.14 15.45 22.52
N GLY A 611 -25.32 16.29 23.16
CA GLY A 611 -24.57 15.94 24.37
C GLY A 611 -23.30 15.14 24.19
N LYS A 612 -22.82 14.98 22.94
CA LYS A 612 -21.55 14.33 22.65
C LYS A 612 -20.39 15.32 22.75
N ASN A 613 -19.31 14.95 23.38
CA ASN A 613 -18.13 15.81 23.52
C ASN A 613 -17.23 15.79 22.27
N GLU A 614 -17.70 16.37 21.19
CA GLU A 614 -17.05 16.40 19.89
C GLU A 614 -17.30 17.68 19.08
N LYS A 615 -17.76 18.76 19.69
CA LYS A 615 -18.19 19.98 18.98
C LYS A 615 -17.04 20.66 18.24
N VAL A 616 -15.92 20.88 18.92
CA VAL A 616 -14.74 21.57 18.33
C VAL A 616 -14.12 20.69 17.26
N TYR A 617 -13.92 19.41 17.57
CA TYR A 617 -13.44 18.41 16.59
C TYR A 617 -14.33 18.37 15.35
N SER A 618 -15.66 18.22 15.53
CA SER A 618 -16.61 18.08 14.41
C SER A 618 -16.65 19.35 13.55
N THR A 619 -16.51 20.54 14.14
CA THR A 619 -16.43 21.79 13.38
C THR A 619 -15.21 21.81 12.47
N TYR A 620 -14.03 21.49 13.00
CA TYR A 620 -12.80 21.47 12.19
C TYR A 620 -12.78 20.29 11.23
N ALA A 621 -13.21 19.10 11.63
CA ALA A 621 -13.27 17.93 10.76
C ALA A 621 -14.16 18.19 9.52
N LYS A 622 -15.31 18.86 9.70
CA LYS A 622 -16.18 19.29 8.60
C LYS A 622 -15.51 20.33 7.71
N GLN A 623 -14.84 21.33 8.30
CA GLN A 623 -14.18 22.40 7.53
C GLN A 623 -13.07 21.85 6.63
N PHE A 624 -12.28 20.88 7.13
CA PHE A 624 -11.14 20.34 6.42
C PHE A 624 -11.43 19.00 5.70
N ASN A 625 -12.72 18.62 5.63
CA ASN A 625 -13.17 17.37 5.01
C ASN A 625 -12.33 16.15 5.45
N THR A 626 -12.17 16.01 6.77
CA THR A 626 -11.43 14.92 7.40
C THR A 626 -12.33 14.15 8.36
N SER A 627 -11.94 12.93 8.71
CA SER A 627 -12.69 12.08 9.65
C SER A 627 -11.75 11.21 10.47
N GLY A 628 -12.13 10.97 11.73
CA GLY A 628 -11.36 10.13 12.67
C GLY A 628 -10.25 10.88 13.39
N ILE A 629 -9.72 10.21 14.41
CA ILE A 629 -8.63 10.70 15.25
C ILE A 629 -7.44 9.74 15.23
N PRO A 630 -6.19 10.21 15.46
CA PRO A 630 -5.79 11.56 15.85
C PRO A 630 -5.93 12.55 14.71
N MET A 631 -6.42 13.74 14.99
CA MET A 631 -6.36 14.87 14.09
C MET A 631 -5.48 15.95 14.73
N LYS A 632 -4.45 16.39 14.01
CA LYS A 632 -3.53 17.43 14.48
C LYS A 632 -3.65 18.67 13.64
N MET A 633 -3.58 19.83 14.28
CA MET A 633 -3.65 21.12 13.62
C MET A 633 -2.59 22.06 14.14
N VAL A 634 -2.10 22.94 13.30
CA VAL A 634 -1.27 24.09 13.68
C VAL A 634 -2.01 25.35 13.27
N ILE A 635 -2.27 26.22 14.24
CA ILE A 635 -2.96 27.52 14.07
C ILE A 635 -1.96 28.62 14.33
N ASP A 636 -1.88 29.61 13.43
CA ASP A 636 -0.99 30.76 13.59
C ASP A 636 -1.56 31.84 14.56
N GLY A 637 -0.75 32.83 14.89
CA GLY A 637 -1.13 33.91 15.77
C GLY A 637 -2.28 34.81 15.26
N ASN A 638 -2.67 34.66 14.00
CA ASN A 638 -3.80 35.40 13.40
C ASN A 638 -5.11 34.56 13.42
N GLY A 639 -5.08 33.33 13.91
CA GLY A 639 -6.23 32.43 13.95
C GLY A 639 -6.48 31.68 12.61
N ASN A 640 -5.45 31.47 11.83
CA ASN A 640 -5.56 30.63 10.62
C ASN A 640 -4.95 29.25 10.86
N ALA A 641 -5.65 28.21 10.44
CA ALA A 641 -5.04 26.89 10.32
C ALA A 641 -3.95 26.92 9.24
N ARG A 642 -2.76 26.51 9.62
CA ARG A 642 -1.58 26.47 8.76
C ARG A 642 -1.22 25.06 8.34
N TRP A 643 -1.72 24.08 9.05
CA TRP A 643 -1.52 22.68 8.75
C TRP A 643 -2.58 21.83 9.45
N VAL A 644 -3.03 20.76 8.79
CA VAL A 644 -3.95 19.76 9.34
C VAL A 644 -3.48 18.39 8.90
N SER A 645 -3.39 17.45 9.82
CA SER A 645 -3.06 16.04 9.56
C SER A 645 -4.08 15.13 10.23
N ASN A 646 -4.40 14.02 9.58
CA ASN A 646 -5.29 13.00 10.10
C ASN A 646 -4.58 11.64 10.16
N GLY A 647 -4.75 10.93 11.27
CA GLY A 647 -4.03 9.68 11.52
C GLY A 647 -2.60 9.88 12.03
N TYR A 648 -1.91 8.75 12.20
CA TYR A 648 -0.49 8.71 12.59
C TYR A 648 0.19 7.55 11.85
N PHE A 649 1.16 7.89 11.02
CA PHE A 649 1.86 6.94 10.13
C PHE A 649 3.38 7.06 10.21
N GLY A 650 3.87 7.87 11.14
CA GLY A 650 5.28 8.17 11.25
C GLY A 650 5.93 7.59 12.50
N SER A 651 7.13 8.08 12.76
CA SER A 651 7.85 7.85 14.00
C SER A 651 7.72 9.06 14.93
N PRO A 652 8.00 8.92 16.23
CA PRO A 652 8.08 10.03 17.15
C PRO A 652 9.04 11.15 16.68
N SER A 653 10.24 10.79 16.22
CA SER A 653 11.21 11.77 15.72
C SER A 653 10.78 12.46 14.43
N ALA A 654 10.12 11.74 13.49
CA ALA A 654 9.58 12.35 12.27
C ALA A 654 8.46 13.36 12.57
N LEU A 655 7.59 13.06 13.53
CA LEU A 655 6.53 13.98 13.95
C LEU A 655 7.09 15.28 14.53
N VAL A 656 8.14 15.19 15.35
CA VAL A 656 8.84 16.38 15.89
C VAL A 656 9.44 17.22 14.77
N ASP A 657 10.08 16.59 13.80
CA ASP A 657 10.68 17.29 12.66
C ASP A 657 9.60 17.97 11.80
N GLU A 658 8.50 17.27 11.50
CA GLU A 658 7.38 17.82 10.72
C GLU A 658 6.78 19.06 11.40
N LEU A 659 6.43 18.95 12.68
CA LEU A 659 5.94 20.10 13.46
C LEU A 659 6.96 21.22 13.49
N SER A 660 8.25 20.91 13.65
CA SER A 660 9.32 21.91 13.68
C SER A 660 9.46 22.66 12.36
N PHE A 661 9.34 21.97 11.21
CA PHE A 661 9.37 22.63 9.90
C PHE A 661 8.21 23.61 9.75
N ILE A 662 7.01 23.24 10.18
CA ILE A 662 5.81 24.08 10.09
C ILE A 662 5.89 25.28 11.06
N ILE A 663 6.25 25.04 12.33
CA ILE A 663 6.40 26.11 13.36
C ILE A 663 7.47 27.12 12.89
N ASN A 664 8.62 26.66 12.41
CA ASN A 664 9.67 27.51 11.92
C ASN A 664 9.25 28.31 10.69
N ALA A 665 8.47 27.71 9.76
CA ALA A 665 7.92 28.41 8.62
C ALA A 665 7.01 29.57 9.06
N ILE A 666 6.09 29.31 10.01
CA ILE A 666 5.19 30.34 10.56
C ILE A 666 5.98 31.48 11.25
N LYS A 667 7.01 31.12 12.05
CA LYS A 667 7.89 32.11 12.68
C LYS A 667 8.62 32.98 11.68
N GLN A 668 9.11 32.39 10.60
CA GLN A 668 9.81 33.08 9.53
C GLN A 668 8.89 34.01 8.74
N GLU A 669 7.64 33.61 8.50
CA GLU A 669 6.63 34.48 7.89
C GLU A 669 6.33 35.72 8.78
N ASN A 670 6.30 35.53 10.10
CA ASN A 670 6.10 36.64 11.06
C ASN A 670 7.33 37.56 11.16
N ALA A 671 8.52 37.09 10.74
CA ALA A 671 9.76 37.87 10.75
C ALA A 671 10.02 38.63 9.43
N VAL A 672 8.96 38.94 8.67
CA VAL A 672 9.08 39.70 7.40
C VAL A 672 9.57 41.13 7.71
N THR A 673 10.73 41.46 7.16
CA THR A 673 11.24 42.84 7.18
C THR A 673 10.74 43.58 5.93
N SER A 674 10.05 44.74 6.16
CA SER A 674 9.65 45.59 5.07
C SER A 674 10.55 46.80 4.98
N LYS A 675 11.01 47.13 3.79
CA LYS A 675 11.82 48.31 3.49
C LYS A 675 11.18 49.12 2.38
N ASN A 676 11.04 50.44 2.63
CA ASN A 676 10.61 51.33 1.57
C ASN A 676 11.74 51.50 0.56
N VAL A 677 11.47 51.24 -0.68
CA VAL A 677 12.39 51.43 -1.81
C VAL A 677 11.83 52.47 -2.78
N TYR A 678 12.72 53.26 -3.32
CA TYR A 678 12.36 54.32 -4.29
C TYR A 678 13.15 54.11 -5.56
N PHE A 679 12.49 54.15 -6.69
CA PHE A 679 13.13 54.10 -7.99
C PHE A 679 12.69 55.26 -8.88
N LYS A 680 13.58 55.73 -9.74
CA LYS A 680 13.31 56.81 -10.66
C LYS A 680 13.24 56.30 -12.08
N LYS A 681 12.21 56.71 -12.82
CA LYS A 681 12.08 56.51 -14.24
C LYS A 681 11.45 57.79 -14.85
N ASP A 682 12.01 58.34 -15.91
CA ASP A 682 11.51 59.51 -16.62
C ASP A 682 11.24 60.72 -15.72
N ASN A 683 12.19 61.07 -14.83
CA ASN A 683 12.12 62.10 -13.82
C ASN A 683 11.01 61.96 -12.75
N ILE A 684 10.31 60.85 -12.71
CA ILE A 684 9.30 60.51 -11.68
C ILE A 684 9.91 59.58 -10.69
N THR A 685 9.72 59.88 -9.40
CA THR A 685 10.14 58.99 -8.31
C THR A 685 8.95 58.16 -7.84
N TYR A 686 9.10 56.84 -7.94
CA TYR A 686 8.12 55.84 -7.50
C TYR A 686 8.54 55.32 -6.12
N GLY A 687 7.59 55.26 -5.21
CA GLY A 687 7.79 54.59 -3.92
C GLY A 687 7.15 53.20 -3.91
N ALA A 688 7.87 52.24 -3.45
CA ALA A 688 7.36 50.88 -3.23
C ALA A 688 7.83 50.34 -1.91
N THR A 689 7.06 49.42 -1.31
CA THR A 689 7.49 48.69 -0.11
C THR A 689 7.97 47.33 -0.55
N LEU A 690 9.26 47.05 -0.37
CA LEU A 690 9.85 45.77 -0.57
C LEU A 690 9.67 44.97 0.73
N SER A 691 8.89 43.91 0.69
CA SER A 691 8.77 42.95 1.79
C SER A 691 9.60 41.70 1.41
N THR A 692 10.66 41.48 2.18
CA THR A 692 11.52 40.31 2.00
C THR A 692 11.26 39.31 3.13
N GLN A 693 11.00 38.05 2.77
CA GLN A 693 11.12 36.96 3.75
C GLN A 693 12.61 36.71 4.04
N SER A 694 12.91 36.33 5.28
CA SER A 694 14.28 35.98 5.63
C SER A 694 14.74 34.78 4.74
N ASN A 695 16.01 34.79 4.31
CA ASN A 695 16.62 33.78 3.42
C ASN A 695 16.56 32.33 3.92
N ALA A 696 15.95 32.07 5.06
CA ALA A 696 15.83 30.75 5.66
C ALA A 696 14.95 29.77 4.87
N PHE A 697 14.12 30.25 3.95
CA PHE A 697 13.31 29.39 3.07
C PHE A 697 14.07 28.78 1.89
N PHE A 698 15.21 29.35 1.51
CA PHE A 698 16.01 28.90 0.36
C PHE A 698 17.50 28.91 0.71
N PRO A 699 17.94 28.00 1.61
CA PRO A 699 19.34 28.01 2.08
C PRO A 699 20.39 27.70 1.00
N GLU A 700 19.97 27.18 -0.14
CA GLU A 700 20.89 26.75 -1.24
C GLU A 700 21.02 27.80 -2.37
N ARG A 701 20.37 28.95 -2.26
CA ARG A 701 20.53 30.03 -3.23
C ARG A 701 21.36 31.15 -2.62
N GLU A 702 22.52 31.40 -3.18
CA GLU A 702 23.39 32.53 -2.80
C GLU A 702 22.73 33.89 -3.05
N GLU A 703 21.64 33.94 -3.82
CA GLU A 703 20.85 35.14 -4.06
C GLU A 703 19.39 34.91 -3.60
N GLY A 704 18.94 35.71 -2.61
CA GLY A 704 17.56 35.68 -2.15
C GLY A 704 16.56 36.03 -3.26
N VAL A 705 15.41 35.38 -3.29
CA VAL A 705 14.33 35.70 -4.22
C VAL A 705 13.47 36.81 -3.62
N PRO A 706 13.55 38.06 -4.06
CA PRO A 706 12.72 39.13 -3.57
C PRO A 706 11.30 38.99 -4.09
N ALA A 707 10.28 39.06 -3.19
CA ALA A 707 8.91 39.29 -3.57
C ALA A 707 8.67 40.78 -3.61
N VAL A 708 8.39 41.33 -4.80
CA VAL A 708 8.08 42.76 -4.97
C VAL A 708 6.55 42.91 -4.95
N VAL A 709 6.02 43.58 -3.92
CA VAL A 709 4.63 44.02 -3.90
C VAL A 709 4.61 45.51 -4.26
N ILE A 710 4.12 45.84 -5.45
CA ILE A 710 3.98 47.22 -5.87
C ILE A 710 2.58 47.72 -5.47
N VAL A 711 2.55 48.73 -4.59
CA VAL A 711 1.32 49.39 -4.24
C VAL A 711 1.23 50.75 -4.97
N SER A 712 0.18 50.94 -5.75
CA SER A 712 -0.06 52.22 -6.48
C SER A 712 -0.31 53.35 -5.53
N GLY A 713 0.15 54.55 -5.87
CA GLY A 713 -0.15 55.80 -5.18
C GLY A 713 -1.64 56.20 -5.28
N THR A 714 -1.99 57.30 -4.63
CA THR A 714 -3.35 57.76 -4.30
C THR A 714 -4.23 58.20 -5.46
N ASN A 715 -3.82 58.08 -6.71
CA ASN A 715 -4.64 58.42 -7.92
C ASN A 715 -5.31 57.20 -8.53
N PRO A 716 -6.52 57.32 -9.10
CA PRO A 716 -7.19 56.23 -9.74
C PRO A 716 -6.34 55.74 -10.95
N GLN A 717 -5.89 54.52 -10.87
CA GLN A 717 -5.16 53.83 -11.91
C GLN A 717 -5.93 52.58 -12.38
N ASP A 718 -5.74 52.21 -13.64
CA ASP A 718 -6.32 50.98 -14.11
C ASP A 718 -5.70 49.73 -13.43
N ARG A 719 -6.34 48.59 -13.58
CA ARG A 719 -5.94 47.29 -13.00
C ARG A 719 -4.53 46.87 -13.34
N ASP A 720 -4.03 47.29 -14.50
CA ASP A 720 -2.74 46.90 -15.04
C ASP A 720 -1.63 47.92 -14.71
N GLY A 721 -1.97 49.01 -14.00
CA GLY A 721 -1.04 50.08 -13.64
C GLY A 721 -0.46 50.74 -14.90
N THR A 722 -1.31 51.06 -15.91
CA THR A 722 -0.86 51.59 -17.18
C THR A 722 -0.26 52.99 -16.98
N MET A 723 1.04 53.12 -17.27
CA MET A 723 1.76 54.39 -17.23
C MET A 723 2.61 54.55 -18.50
N ALA A 724 2.47 55.67 -19.16
CA ALA A 724 3.23 56.00 -20.38
C ALA A 724 3.15 54.92 -21.49
N GLY A 725 2.01 54.22 -21.60
CA GLY A 725 1.79 53.15 -22.57
C GLY A 725 2.27 51.77 -22.14
N HIS A 726 2.87 51.63 -20.96
CA HIS A 726 3.34 50.36 -20.41
C HIS A 726 2.40 49.84 -19.32
N LYS A 727 2.05 48.57 -19.37
CA LYS A 727 1.26 47.85 -18.34
C LYS A 727 2.20 47.30 -17.28
N VAL A 728 2.73 48.16 -16.42
CA VAL A 728 3.84 47.86 -15.52
C VAL A 728 3.55 46.67 -14.61
N PHE A 729 2.34 46.57 -14.05
CA PHE A 729 1.98 45.45 -13.17
C PHE A 729 1.87 44.13 -13.96
N LYS A 730 1.34 44.17 -15.18
CA LYS A 730 1.26 42.99 -16.05
C LYS A 730 2.64 42.54 -16.50
N GLU A 731 3.51 43.47 -16.89
CA GLU A 731 4.87 43.16 -17.34
C GLU A 731 5.70 42.55 -16.19
N ILE A 732 5.54 43.02 -14.93
CA ILE A 732 6.18 42.45 -13.78
C ILE A 732 5.62 41.06 -13.45
N ALA A 733 4.30 40.88 -13.51
CA ALA A 733 3.68 39.57 -13.27
C ALA A 733 4.12 38.54 -14.35
N GLU A 734 4.19 38.94 -15.61
CA GLU A 734 4.68 38.09 -16.71
C GLU A 734 6.17 37.74 -16.56
N TYR A 735 6.99 38.68 -16.08
CA TYR A 735 8.40 38.44 -15.80
C TYR A 735 8.58 37.46 -14.64
N MET A 736 7.80 37.60 -13.57
CA MET A 736 7.83 36.68 -12.43
C MET A 736 7.31 35.28 -12.75
N GLN A 737 6.36 35.14 -13.69
CA GLN A 737 5.90 33.85 -14.20
C GLN A 737 6.97 33.10 -15.00
N LYS A 738 7.91 33.83 -15.64
CA LYS A 738 9.03 33.23 -16.38
C LYS A 738 10.15 32.71 -15.47
N LEU A 739 10.19 33.17 -14.22
CA LEU A 739 11.05 32.60 -13.20
C LEU A 739 10.31 31.40 -12.61
N THR A 740 10.65 30.20 -13.08
CA THR A 740 10.09 28.92 -12.62
C THR A 740 10.24 28.77 -11.12
N VAL A 741 9.26 29.27 -10.37
CA VAL A 741 9.08 29.03 -8.94
C VAL A 741 8.07 27.88 -8.83
N PRO A 742 8.39 26.75 -8.18
CA PRO A 742 7.39 25.72 -7.93
C PRO A 742 6.22 26.30 -7.12
N PRO A 743 4.98 25.81 -7.31
CA PRO A 743 3.81 26.35 -6.66
C PRO A 743 3.86 26.04 -5.15
N TYR A 744 4.31 27.01 -4.36
CA TYR A 744 4.14 27.00 -2.92
C TYR A 744 2.82 27.68 -2.53
N PRO A 745 2.16 27.26 -1.42
CA PRO A 745 0.96 27.94 -0.92
C PRO A 745 1.26 29.40 -0.65
N LYS A 746 0.31 30.26 -1.02
CA LYS A 746 0.43 31.71 -0.84
C LYS A 746 0.65 32.06 0.63
N PRO A 747 1.64 32.89 1.00
CA PRO A 747 1.78 33.38 2.37
C PRO A 747 0.54 34.21 2.76
N CYS A 748 0.09 34.07 4.01
CA CYS A 748 -0.94 34.91 4.60
C CYS A 748 -0.40 36.32 4.86
N GLY A 749 -0.23 37.09 3.81
CA GLY A 749 0.19 38.49 3.92
C GLY A 749 -1.02 39.41 4.18
N ARG A 750 -1.05 40.11 5.28
CA ARG A 750 -1.94 41.29 5.48
C ARG A 750 -1.51 42.39 4.50
N LEU A 751 -2.35 42.70 3.54
CA LEU A 751 -2.30 43.97 2.83
C LEU A 751 -2.73 45.07 3.81
N THR A 752 -1.80 45.72 4.48
CA THR A 752 -2.10 46.97 5.21
C THR A 752 -2.23 48.08 4.20
N THR A 753 -3.44 48.36 3.78
CA THR A 753 -3.77 49.62 3.12
C THR A 753 -4.02 50.67 4.22
N ASN A 754 -3.13 51.60 4.42
CA ASN A 754 -3.46 52.85 5.07
C ASN A 754 -4.22 53.73 4.05
N GLY A 755 -5.50 53.91 4.25
CA GLY A 755 -6.29 54.94 3.59
C GLY A 755 -7.53 54.44 2.81
N ASN A 756 -8.66 54.49 3.47
CA ASN A 756 -10.05 54.68 3.00
C ASN A 756 -10.55 54.01 1.70
N ARG A 757 -11.44 53.04 1.97
CA ARG A 757 -12.69 52.66 1.25
C ARG A 757 -12.66 52.36 -0.26
N LYS A 758 -12.93 51.15 -0.50
CA LYS A 758 -13.96 50.48 -1.31
C LYS A 758 -13.40 49.42 -2.32
N THR A 759 -14.03 48.28 -2.16
CA THR A 759 -14.13 47.12 -3.09
C THR A 759 -12.90 46.23 -3.27
N THR A 760 -12.91 45.21 -2.41
CA THR A 760 -12.24 43.94 -2.65
C THR A 760 -12.82 43.25 -3.86
N HIS A 761 -12.00 43.04 -4.88
CA HIS A 761 -12.15 41.94 -5.84
C HIS A 761 -10.84 41.19 -5.85
N THR A 762 -10.84 40.03 -5.26
CA THR A 762 -9.81 39.00 -5.42
C THR A 762 -9.85 38.49 -6.84
N SER A 763 -8.89 38.85 -7.65
CA SER A 763 -8.63 38.12 -8.88
C SER A 763 -7.52 37.12 -8.66
N LYS A 764 -7.83 35.84 -8.90
CA LYS A 764 -6.86 34.77 -9.04
C LYS A 764 -5.85 35.13 -10.12
N VAL A 765 -4.60 35.16 -9.77
CA VAL A 765 -3.47 34.90 -10.65
C VAL A 765 -2.59 33.87 -9.98
#